data_f7237018216e1d4bcbceb8ddbaf8d4e3
#
_entry.id   f7237018216e1d4bcbceb8ddbaf8d4e3
#
_cell.length_a   1.000
_cell.length_b   1.000
_cell.length_c   1.000
_cell.angle_alpha   90.00
_cell.angle_beta   90.00
_cell.angle_gamma   90.00
#
_symmetry.space_group_name_H-M   'P 1'
#
loop_
_entity.id
_entity.type
_entity.pdbx_description
1 polymer ?
#
loop_
_entity_poly.entity_id
_entity_poly.type
_entity_poly.pdbx_seq_one_letter_code
_entity_poly.pdbx_strand_id
1 'polypeptide(L)'
;MRTPLVALFLSVGLLFGQAKKPAKKVSIPAPVVEASGQWILGTVGVGKQKDGSIDSTGLKGLAIRIGDDGKKGIAFDLDLCRPIGAWSGKFTTEMNLMSRGDYPTSMGETIFVTGDFAGYMSGADASALSPRKGFGPLPVDQVRFKGFHNAGRSVVVRWELAGVAIDETAEVVTANEVQFVVRTLEVGPSAKGVTVMLGKSADAARIVTLGASKVDQLDGHAVARIDGSKDITTVRIAYLPSGVPHPHSFDTDTPSKLLKITKTLWPETVETVGKLSEKVGEPYVVDDVKLPVVNPWKAPMFTSAFDFLPDGRAVISTFHGDVFIASGIDDKLEKVTWRRYATGLYHALGLKVVKGEIYVTCRDGIWKLRDMNGDGECDTYEAFNFDLMVTKNFHEFTFDLQTDPAGNFYVIKAGPVRNGGRGFDEICDHHGALLKISPDGKKSELFASGFRAPNGIGISPTGQLTSGDNEGTWTPMCRLNWIKPGGFYGVVDLAHRATPPTDHDRPLCWFPKEVDNSSGGQVWVTSDKFGPWKDRLLHLSYGKCSLYGVLPQVVTFNGQPQMQGGVVRFNVDFASGAMRARFNPKDGQLYVTGLRGWQTTATQNGCFQRVRYTGAATRMPLSLAATKKGIKLDFTCEVDAMAAADAGNWNIEVWNYIWSSAYGSPDISTLETTVVATEPGKDGKLQFSKAQMSERKHDPLTVKSATVSADRRSVFLEIPDLRPAMQMQLKYEIKAADGVELRGQVINTIHALAE
;
A
#
# COMPACT_ATOMS: atom_id res chain seq x y z
N MET A 1 36.95 -11.77 81.57
CA MET A 1 36.24 -13.02 81.33
C MET A 1 35.53 -12.86 79.97
N ARG A 2 35.95 -13.59 78.97
CA ARG A 2 35.54 -13.48 77.61
C ARG A 2 34.45 -14.54 77.33
N THR A 3 33.30 -14.12 76.84
CA THR A 3 32.24 -15.01 76.39
C THR A 3 32.28 -15.04 74.83
N PRO A 4 32.21 -16.21 74.18
CA PRO A 4 32.19 -16.25 72.71
C PRO A 4 30.82 -16.10 72.12
N LEU A 5 30.73 -15.38 71.01
CA LEU A 5 29.59 -15.17 70.12
C LEU A 5 29.37 -16.42 69.28
N VAL A 6 28.17 -17.00 69.38
CA VAL A 6 27.70 -18.08 68.48
C VAL A 6 26.96 -17.43 67.33
N ALA A 7 27.48 -17.65 66.12
CA ALA A 7 26.83 -17.18 64.84
C ALA A 7 25.76 -18.22 64.43
N LEU A 8 24.54 -17.81 64.38
CA LEU A 8 23.37 -18.57 63.87
C LEU A 8 23.24 -18.32 62.36
N PHE A 9 23.50 -19.32 61.53
CA PHE A 9 23.20 -19.27 60.08
C PHE A 9 21.71 -19.58 59.88
N LEU A 10 20.92 -18.55 59.49
CA LEU A 10 19.56 -18.71 58.97
C LEU A 10 19.66 -18.97 57.47
N SER A 11 19.35 -20.17 57.02
CA SER A 11 19.11 -20.51 55.63
C SER A 11 17.72 -19.95 55.17
N VAL A 12 17.73 -18.91 54.35
CA VAL A 12 16.52 -18.40 53.68
C VAL A 12 16.29 -19.25 52.42
N GLY A 13 15.31 -20.14 52.49
CA GLY A 13 14.82 -20.86 51.33
C GLY A 13 14.08 -19.91 50.39
N LEU A 14 14.62 -19.70 49.20
CA LEU A 14 13.94 -18.99 48.10
C LEU A 14 12.81 -19.86 47.54
N LEU A 15 11.58 -19.55 47.96
CA LEU A 15 10.35 -20.01 47.31
C LEU A 15 10.24 -19.28 45.99
N PHE A 16 10.52 -19.98 44.88
CA PHE A 16 10.14 -19.51 43.56
C PHE A 16 8.62 -19.48 43.41
N GLY A 17 8.04 -18.32 43.65
CA GLY A 17 6.66 -18.06 43.34
C GLY A 17 6.44 -18.19 41.83
N GLN A 18 5.60 -19.11 41.40
CA GLN A 18 5.10 -19.19 40.02
C GLN A 18 4.51 -17.82 39.62
N ALA A 19 5.13 -17.14 38.65
CA ALA A 19 4.59 -15.92 38.07
C ALA A 19 3.20 -16.24 37.50
N LYS A 20 2.15 -15.70 38.10
CA LYS A 20 0.81 -15.73 37.52
C LYS A 20 0.88 -15.18 36.11
N LYS A 21 0.45 -15.99 35.13
CA LYS A 21 0.23 -15.52 33.76
C LYS A 21 -0.56 -14.21 33.83
N PRO A 22 -0.14 -13.15 33.13
CA PRO A 22 -0.91 -11.91 33.11
C PRO A 22 -2.31 -12.23 32.58
N ALA A 23 -3.33 -11.78 33.32
CA ALA A 23 -4.72 -11.92 32.90
C ALA A 23 -4.86 -11.38 31.47
N LYS A 24 -5.51 -12.15 30.58
CA LYS A 24 -5.87 -11.66 29.25
C LYS A 24 -6.57 -10.31 29.44
N LYS A 25 -5.95 -9.24 28.94
CA LYS A 25 -6.63 -7.95 28.82
C LYS A 25 -7.89 -8.22 28.02
N VAL A 26 -9.04 -8.10 28.64
CA VAL A 26 -10.32 -8.03 27.95
C VAL A 26 -10.23 -6.77 27.11
N SER A 27 -10.01 -6.93 25.80
CA SER A 27 -10.10 -5.80 24.88
C SER A 27 -11.56 -5.39 24.83
N ILE A 28 -11.90 -4.27 25.46
CA ILE A 28 -13.18 -3.60 25.21
C ILE A 28 -13.16 -3.27 23.72
N PRO A 29 -14.12 -3.75 22.91
CA PRO A 29 -14.19 -3.37 21.50
C PRO A 29 -14.19 -1.84 21.40
N ALA A 30 -13.38 -1.27 20.52
CA ALA A 30 -13.43 0.15 20.28
C ALA A 30 -14.85 0.53 19.86
N PRO A 31 -15.39 1.67 20.34
CA PRO A 31 -16.72 2.10 19.96
C PRO A 31 -16.81 2.19 18.42
N VAL A 32 -17.91 1.66 17.88
CA VAL A 32 -18.19 1.75 16.44
C VAL A 32 -18.45 3.22 16.10
N VAL A 33 -17.57 3.83 15.29
CA VAL A 33 -17.66 5.24 14.89
C VAL A 33 -18.35 5.32 13.54
N GLU A 34 -19.24 6.30 13.37
CA GLU A 34 -19.87 6.62 12.09
C GLU A 34 -18.92 7.43 11.22
N ALA A 35 -18.77 7.05 9.94
CA ALA A 35 -17.98 7.80 8.97
C ALA A 35 -18.55 9.22 8.77
N SER A 36 -17.69 10.24 8.80
CA SER A 36 -18.10 11.66 8.78
C SER A 36 -18.24 12.24 7.36
N GLY A 37 -17.67 11.58 6.34
CA GLY A 37 -17.65 12.07 4.96
C GLY A 37 -19.00 12.01 4.25
N GLN A 38 -19.10 12.74 3.13
CA GLN A 38 -20.23 12.67 2.20
C GLN A 38 -20.27 11.32 1.47
N TRP A 39 -19.12 10.73 1.23
CA TRP A 39 -18.94 9.39 0.67
C TRP A 39 -17.77 8.66 1.33
N ILE A 40 -17.75 7.36 1.14
CA ILE A 40 -16.64 6.50 1.51
C ILE A 40 -16.50 5.36 0.51
N LEU A 41 -15.27 5.08 0.10
CA LEU A 41 -14.90 3.92 -0.70
C LEU A 41 -14.37 2.80 0.20
N GLY A 42 -14.68 1.57 -0.14
CA GLY A 42 -14.26 0.39 0.63
C GLY A 42 -14.95 -0.88 0.18
N THR A 43 -14.71 -1.98 0.87
CA THR A 43 -15.62 -3.14 0.81
C THR A 43 -16.86 -2.78 1.61
N VAL A 44 -17.96 -2.45 0.95
CA VAL A 44 -19.17 -1.90 1.58
C VAL A 44 -20.23 -2.97 1.75
N GLY A 45 -20.74 -3.12 2.98
CA GLY A 45 -21.86 -4.00 3.31
C GLY A 45 -23.15 -3.22 3.59
N VAL A 46 -24.29 -3.71 3.09
CA VAL A 46 -25.63 -3.17 3.36
C VAL A 46 -26.52 -4.27 3.92
N GLY A 47 -27.33 -3.95 4.94
CA GLY A 47 -28.25 -4.86 5.58
C GLY A 47 -27.57 -5.80 6.59
N LYS A 48 -27.11 -5.25 7.72
CA LYS A 48 -26.54 -6.07 8.81
C LYS A 48 -27.65 -6.73 9.63
N GLN A 49 -27.68 -8.06 9.61
CA GLN A 49 -28.62 -8.86 10.37
C GLN A 49 -28.19 -9.02 11.84
N LYS A 50 -29.10 -9.53 12.70
CA LYS A 50 -28.83 -9.74 14.15
C LYS A 50 -27.74 -10.77 14.42
N ASP A 51 -27.56 -11.73 13.54
CA ASP A 51 -26.50 -12.74 13.61
C ASP A 51 -25.14 -12.24 13.09
N GLY A 52 -25.09 -10.99 12.61
CA GLY A 52 -23.90 -10.34 12.07
C GLY A 52 -23.68 -10.57 10.58
N SER A 53 -24.52 -11.35 9.91
CA SER A 53 -24.47 -11.51 8.45
C SER A 53 -24.84 -10.21 7.73
N ILE A 54 -24.41 -10.06 6.50
CA ILE A 54 -24.64 -8.90 5.63
C ILE A 54 -25.44 -9.36 4.40
N ASP A 55 -26.55 -8.67 4.11
CA ASP A 55 -27.46 -9.05 3.02
C ASP A 55 -26.84 -8.88 1.64
N SER A 56 -26.08 -7.80 1.45
CA SER A 56 -25.39 -7.51 0.17
C SER A 56 -24.08 -6.80 0.41
N THR A 57 -23.05 -7.14 -0.38
CA THR A 57 -21.70 -6.59 -0.25
C THR A 57 -21.14 -6.26 -1.63
N GLY A 58 -20.51 -5.08 -1.76
CA GLY A 58 -19.64 -4.73 -2.87
C GLY A 58 -18.17 -4.75 -2.42
N LEU A 59 -17.33 -5.52 -3.10
CA LEU A 59 -15.89 -5.60 -2.77
C LEU A 59 -15.17 -4.29 -3.07
N LYS A 60 -15.57 -3.61 -4.14
CA LYS A 60 -15.24 -2.21 -4.45
C LYS A 60 -16.54 -1.42 -4.34
N GLY A 61 -16.83 -0.94 -3.16
CA GLY A 61 -18.07 -0.24 -2.84
C GLY A 61 -17.85 1.26 -2.73
N LEU A 62 -18.82 2.04 -3.20
CA LEU A 62 -18.96 3.48 -2.98
C LEU A 62 -20.25 3.72 -2.22
N ALA A 63 -20.17 4.08 -0.95
CA ALA A 63 -21.32 4.52 -0.16
C ALA A 63 -21.42 6.04 -0.18
N ILE A 64 -22.63 6.57 -0.35
CA ILE A 64 -22.94 7.99 -0.51
C ILE A 64 -24.05 8.37 0.45
N ARG A 65 -23.90 9.49 1.18
CA ARG A 65 -24.99 10.11 1.94
C ARG A 65 -25.95 10.78 0.98
N ILE A 66 -27.24 10.59 1.21
CA ILE A 66 -28.32 11.22 0.42
C ILE A 66 -29.35 11.87 1.34
N GLY A 67 -30.09 12.82 0.79
CA GLY A 67 -31.08 13.61 1.52
C GLY A 67 -30.49 14.79 2.29
N ASP A 68 -31.31 15.81 2.54
CA ASP A 68 -30.88 17.07 3.16
C ASP A 68 -30.41 16.91 4.62
N ASP A 69 -30.98 15.94 5.32
CA ASP A 69 -30.62 15.63 6.70
C ASP A 69 -29.41 14.70 6.84
N GLY A 70 -28.89 14.16 5.72
CA GLY A 70 -27.76 13.21 5.69
C GLY A 70 -28.02 11.89 6.39
N LYS A 71 -29.29 11.56 6.68
CA LYS A 71 -29.71 10.36 7.42
C LYS A 71 -30.10 9.19 6.52
N LYS A 72 -29.83 9.25 5.25
CA LYS A 72 -29.98 8.13 4.35
C LYS A 72 -28.69 7.89 3.59
N GLY A 73 -28.47 6.65 3.19
CA GLY A 73 -27.33 6.24 2.40
C GLY A 73 -27.73 5.32 1.25
N ILE A 74 -26.97 5.38 0.20
CA ILE A 74 -26.99 4.42 -0.91
C ILE A 74 -25.56 3.95 -1.16
N ALA A 75 -25.40 2.70 -1.55
CA ALA A 75 -24.09 2.17 -1.92
C ALA A 75 -24.12 1.49 -3.29
N PHE A 76 -23.01 1.61 -4.02
CA PHE A 76 -22.80 1.04 -5.34
C PHE A 76 -21.63 0.07 -5.34
N ASP A 77 -21.77 -1.04 -6.06
CA ASP A 77 -20.69 -1.97 -6.40
C ASP A 77 -20.04 -1.51 -7.71
N LEU A 78 -18.79 -1.13 -7.66
CA LEU A 78 -18.06 -0.53 -8.79
C LEU A 78 -17.56 -1.57 -9.79
N ASP A 79 -17.46 -2.85 -9.39
CA ASP A 79 -17.10 -3.96 -10.29
C ASP A 79 -18.31 -4.42 -11.11
N LEU A 80 -19.48 -4.54 -10.46
CA LEU A 80 -20.73 -4.97 -11.09
C LEU A 80 -21.58 -3.79 -11.60
N CYS A 81 -21.18 -2.56 -11.29
CA CYS A 81 -21.86 -1.31 -11.69
C CYS A 81 -23.35 -1.30 -11.30
N ARG A 82 -23.66 -1.73 -10.08
CA ARG A 82 -25.04 -1.85 -9.55
C ARG A 82 -25.18 -1.15 -8.22
N PRO A 83 -26.36 -0.71 -7.80
CA PRO A 83 -26.59 -0.38 -6.41
C PRO A 83 -26.45 -1.66 -5.55
N ILE A 84 -25.73 -1.59 -4.41
CA ILE A 84 -25.70 -2.65 -3.39
C ILE A 84 -27.01 -2.60 -2.62
N GLY A 85 -27.44 -1.39 -2.25
CA GLY A 85 -28.68 -1.13 -1.53
C GLY A 85 -28.70 0.29 -0.95
N ALA A 86 -29.84 0.62 -0.32
CA ALA A 86 -30.03 1.88 0.39
C ALA A 86 -30.59 1.62 1.80
N TRP A 87 -30.34 2.56 2.71
CA TRP A 87 -30.76 2.49 4.10
C TRP A 87 -31.10 3.87 4.67
N SER A 88 -31.82 3.90 5.81
CA SER A 88 -32.13 5.10 6.58
C SER A 88 -31.60 5.02 7.99
N GLY A 89 -31.16 6.14 8.57
CA GLY A 89 -30.56 6.26 9.89
C GLY A 89 -29.11 6.73 9.82
N LYS A 90 -28.21 6.14 10.61
CA LYS A 90 -26.79 6.48 10.56
C LYS A 90 -26.15 5.99 9.27
N PHE A 91 -25.06 6.64 8.84
CA PHE A 91 -24.40 6.34 7.58
C PHE A 91 -23.74 4.96 7.58
N THR A 92 -22.44 4.89 7.54
CA THR A 92 -21.65 3.66 7.60
C THR A 92 -20.71 3.69 8.80
N THR A 93 -20.21 2.52 9.18
CA THR A 93 -19.06 2.46 10.07
C THR A 93 -17.83 3.08 9.42
N GLU A 94 -16.97 3.71 10.22
CA GLU A 94 -15.69 4.23 9.78
C GLU A 94 -14.69 3.09 9.56
N MET A 95 -13.80 3.28 8.59
CA MET A 95 -12.70 2.34 8.33
C MET A 95 -11.58 2.56 9.34
N ASN A 96 -11.16 1.51 10.06
CA ASN A 96 -10.11 1.59 11.07
C ASN A 96 -8.83 0.86 10.61
N LEU A 97 -7.70 1.56 10.63
CA LEU A 97 -6.38 0.99 10.29
C LEU A 97 -6.03 -0.26 11.10
N MET A 98 -6.41 -0.29 12.37
CA MET A 98 -6.03 -1.37 13.29
C MET A 98 -7.03 -2.53 13.32
N SER A 99 -8.21 -2.36 12.74
CA SER A 99 -9.20 -3.43 12.65
C SER A 99 -8.95 -4.29 11.42
N ARG A 100 -8.72 -5.56 11.69
CA ARG A 100 -8.47 -6.56 10.67
C ARG A 100 -9.79 -7.17 10.21
N GLY A 101 -10.41 -6.56 9.19
CA GLY A 101 -11.65 -7.04 8.58
C GLY A 101 -12.90 -6.21 8.90
N ASP A 102 -12.76 -5.04 9.52
CA ASP A 102 -13.87 -4.10 9.62
C ASP A 102 -13.96 -3.29 8.32
N TYR A 103 -15.05 -3.48 7.64
CA TYR A 103 -15.37 -2.77 6.40
C TYR A 103 -16.52 -1.80 6.64
N PRO A 104 -16.61 -0.69 5.88
CA PRO A 104 -17.76 0.19 5.92
C PRO A 104 -19.07 -0.60 5.78
N THR A 105 -19.91 -0.54 6.80
CA THR A 105 -21.18 -1.27 6.85
C THR A 105 -22.30 -0.29 7.19
N SER A 106 -23.44 -0.38 6.52
CA SER A 106 -24.62 0.46 6.81
C SER A 106 -25.00 0.37 8.29
N MET A 107 -25.31 1.54 8.88
CA MET A 107 -25.66 1.64 10.32
C MET A 107 -27.16 1.96 10.55
N GLY A 108 -28.01 1.70 9.58
CA GLY A 108 -29.43 2.04 9.62
C GLY A 108 -30.32 0.92 9.13
N GLU A 109 -31.63 1.23 9.03
CA GLU A 109 -32.63 0.30 8.51
C GLU A 109 -32.56 0.20 7.01
N THR A 110 -32.57 -1.02 6.47
CA THR A 110 -32.49 -1.29 5.03
C THR A 110 -33.78 -0.87 4.33
N ILE A 111 -33.65 -0.04 3.30
CA ILE A 111 -34.74 0.32 2.39
C ILE A 111 -34.87 -0.73 1.30
N PHE A 112 -33.76 -1.06 0.62
CA PHE A 112 -33.67 -2.15 -0.33
C PHE A 112 -32.22 -2.67 -0.40
N VAL A 113 -32.07 -3.90 -0.88
CA VAL A 113 -30.79 -4.52 -1.28
C VAL A 113 -30.96 -5.20 -2.61
N THR A 114 -29.85 -5.35 -3.35
CA THR A 114 -29.84 -6.06 -4.63
C THR A 114 -28.97 -7.32 -4.55
N GLY A 115 -29.13 -8.21 -5.53
CA GLY A 115 -28.32 -9.41 -5.69
C GLY A 115 -26.98 -9.14 -6.40
N ASP A 116 -26.22 -10.20 -6.60
CA ASP A 116 -24.90 -10.18 -7.28
C ASP A 116 -25.07 -10.36 -8.79
N PHE A 117 -25.31 -9.27 -9.52
CA PHE A 117 -25.55 -9.23 -10.97
C PHE A 117 -25.04 -7.93 -11.58
N ALA A 118 -24.86 -7.89 -12.91
CA ALA A 118 -24.52 -6.66 -13.63
C ALA A 118 -25.65 -5.63 -13.55
N GLY A 119 -25.32 -4.37 -13.22
CA GLY A 119 -26.30 -3.29 -13.06
C GLY A 119 -26.97 -2.85 -14.36
N TYR A 120 -26.24 -2.97 -15.48
CA TYR A 120 -26.69 -2.52 -16.81
C TYR A 120 -26.32 -3.53 -17.87
N MET A 121 -27.20 -3.68 -18.88
CA MET A 121 -27.05 -4.60 -20.00
C MET A 121 -27.44 -3.91 -21.31
N SER A 122 -26.80 -4.31 -22.43
CA SER A 122 -27.15 -3.80 -23.76
C SER A 122 -28.39 -4.53 -24.32
N GLY A 123 -29.41 -3.80 -24.65
CA GLY A 123 -30.68 -4.35 -25.17
C GLY A 123 -31.36 -5.28 -24.15
N ALA A 124 -31.85 -6.44 -24.60
CA ALA A 124 -32.62 -7.39 -23.80
C ALA A 124 -31.80 -8.68 -23.45
N ASP A 125 -30.49 -8.63 -23.49
CA ASP A 125 -29.64 -9.79 -23.30
C ASP A 125 -29.67 -10.30 -21.85
N ALA A 126 -30.33 -11.44 -21.63
CA ALA A 126 -30.44 -12.09 -20.32
C ALA A 126 -29.13 -12.77 -19.86
N SER A 127 -28.18 -13.01 -20.74
CA SER A 127 -26.93 -13.70 -20.39
C SER A 127 -26.08 -12.95 -19.38
N ALA A 128 -26.22 -11.63 -19.32
CA ALA A 128 -25.55 -10.76 -18.34
C ALA A 128 -26.09 -10.87 -16.90
N LEU A 129 -27.22 -11.56 -16.68
CA LEU A 129 -27.80 -11.82 -15.36
C LEU A 129 -27.09 -12.93 -14.59
N SER A 130 -26.23 -13.71 -15.25
CA SER A 130 -25.50 -14.78 -14.58
C SER A 130 -24.62 -14.21 -13.46
N PRO A 131 -24.62 -14.84 -12.27
CA PRO A 131 -23.72 -14.42 -11.19
C PRO A 131 -22.29 -14.40 -11.69
N ARG A 132 -21.56 -13.34 -11.32
CA ARG A 132 -20.14 -13.23 -11.65
C ARG A 132 -19.37 -14.42 -11.07
N LYS A 133 -18.54 -15.04 -11.90
CA LYS A 133 -17.54 -16.02 -11.42
C LYS A 133 -16.21 -15.31 -11.24
N GLY A 134 -15.66 -15.36 -10.01
CA GLY A 134 -14.39 -14.76 -9.67
C GLY A 134 -14.48 -13.29 -9.20
N PHE A 135 -13.40 -12.55 -9.37
CA PHE A 135 -13.20 -11.20 -8.86
C PHE A 135 -12.93 -10.21 -9.98
N GLY A 136 -12.96 -8.90 -9.64
CA GLY A 136 -12.67 -7.81 -10.54
C GLY A 136 -13.87 -7.33 -11.36
N PRO A 137 -13.66 -6.36 -12.24
CA PRO A 137 -14.72 -5.77 -13.03
C PRO A 137 -15.23 -6.71 -14.12
N LEU A 138 -16.41 -6.41 -14.63
CA LEU A 138 -16.99 -7.11 -15.78
C LEU A 138 -16.11 -6.93 -17.04
N PRO A 139 -16.25 -7.79 -18.06
CA PRO A 139 -15.56 -7.63 -19.34
C PRO A 139 -15.74 -6.23 -19.98
N VAL A 140 -14.78 -5.83 -20.82
CA VAL A 140 -14.74 -4.47 -21.40
C VAL A 140 -15.89 -4.14 -22.35
N ASP A 141 -16.54 -5.14 -22.90
CA ASP A 141 -17.75 -5.03 -23.74
C ASP A 141 -19.05 -4.95 -22.93
N GLN A 142 -18.96 -5.09 -21.62
CA GLN A 142 -20.05 -4.89 -20.67
C GLN A 142 -19.92 -3.54 -19.95
N VAL A 143 -20.73 -3.35 -18.90
CA VAL A 143 -20.69 -2.10 -18.14
C VAL A 143 -19.42 -1.96 -17.33
N ARG A 144 -18.85 -0.74 -17.31
CA ARG A 144 -17.62 -0.40 -16.59
C ARG A 144 -17.80 0.90 -15.80
N PHE A 145 -17.23 0.94 -14.61
CA PHE A 145 -17.15 2.15 -13.81
C PHE A 145 -16.15 3.15 -14.40
N LYS A 146 -16.53 4.43 -14.45
CA LYS A 146 -15.71 5.52 -15.02
C LYS A 146 -15.30 6.56 -13.98
N GLY A 147 -15.91 6.55 -12.81
CA GLY A 147 -15.64 7.51 -11.75
C GLY A 147 -16.88 8.13 -11.16
N PHE A 148 -16.71 9.15 -10.35
CA PHE A 148 -17.81 9.95 -9.82
C PHE A 148 -17.43 11.42 -9.74
N HIS A 149 -18.47 12.27 -9.74
CA HIS A 149 -18.35 13.72 -9.61
C HIS A 149 -19.06 14.20 -8.34
N ASN A 150 -18.39 15.06 -7.60
CA ASN A 150 -18.90 15.69 -6.39
C ASN A 150 -19.60 17.01 -6.73
N ALA A 151 -20.92 17.07 -6.59
CA ALA A 151 -21.74 18.27 -6.75
C ALA A 151 -22.17 18.85 -5.40
N GLY A 152 -21.35 18.75 -4.36
CA GLY A 152 -21.67 19.18 -3.01
C GLY A 152 -22.40 18.12 -2.20
N ARG A 153 -23.71 18.25 -2.01
CA ARG A 153 -24.52 17.22 -1.33
C ARG A 153 -24.91 16.05 -2.22
N SER A 154 -24.82 16.23 -3.55
CA SER A 154 -25.14 15.22 -4.54
C SER A 154 -23.86 14.68 -5.15
N VAL A 155 -23.86 13.40 -5.51
CA VAL A 155 -22.78 12.73 -6.22
C VAL A 155 -23.33 12.12 -7.48
N VAL A 156 -22.64 12.33 -8.62
CA VAL A 156 -22.97 11.68 -9.88
C VAL A 156 -22.00 10.55 -10.10
N VAL A 157 -22.49 9.32 -10.15
CA VAL A 157 -21.72 8.11 -10.46
C VAL A 157 -21.77 7.89 -11.97
N ARG A 158 -20.63 7.56 -12.58
CA ARG A 158 -20.48 7.50 -14.03
C ARG A 158 -20.11 6.09 -14.47
N TRP A 159 -20.86 5.57 -15.41
CA TRP A 159 -20.70 4.25 -16.01
C TRP A 159 -20.56 4.36 -17.52
N GLU A 160 -20.01 3.32 -18.13
CA GLU A 160 -19.96 3.17 -19.59
C GLU A 160 -20.35 1.74 -19.98
N LEU A 161 -21.35 1.58 -20.81
CA LEU A 161 -21.81 0.29 -21.34
C LEU A 161 -21.53 0.23 -22.85
N ALA A 162 -20.50 -0.52 -23.26
CA ALA A 162 -20.15 -0.68 -24.69
C ALA A 162 -20.09 0.66 -25.46
N GLY A 163 -19.49 1.70 -24.85
CA GLY A 163 -19.37 3.04 -25.42
C GLY A 163 -20.57 3.98 -25.16
N VAL A 164 -21.63 3.50 -24.53
CA VAL A 164 -22.77 4.33 -24.09
C VAL A 164 -22.50 4.87 -22.70
N ALA A 165 -22.44 6.18 -22.53
CA ALA A 165 -22.32 6.82 -21.22
C ALA A 165 -23.64 6.69 -20.44
N ILE A 166 -23.54 6.36 -19.16
CA ILE A 166 -24.66 6.34 -18.22
C ILE A 166 -24.21 7.10 -16.99
N ASP A 167 -24.85 8.24 -16.73
CA ASP A 167 -24.59 9.05 -15.54
C ASP A 167 -25.78 8.88 -14.58
N GLU A 168 -25.49 8.69 -13.29
CA GLU A 168 -26.49 8.34 -12.28
C GLU A 168 -26.30 9.16 -11.00
N THR A 169 -27.41 9.67 -10.44
CA THR A 169 -27.44 10.24 -9.10
C THR A 169 -28.54 9.62 -8.27
N ALA A 170 -28.47 9.77 -6.95
CA ALA A 170 -29.51 9.31 -6.05
C ALA A 170 -29.90 10.40 -5.05
N GLU A 171 -31.19 10.57 -4.83
CA GLU A 171 -31.76 11.59 -3.95
C GLU A 171 -32.86 10.99 -3.08
N VAL A 172 -33.26 11.74 -2.06
CA VAL A 172 -34.43 11.46 -1.24
C VAL A 172 -35.57 12.43 -1.67
N VAL A 173 -36.67 11.86 -2.07
CA VAL A 173 -37.86 12.62 -2.44
C VAL A 173 -38.94 12.44 -1.37
N THR A 174 -39.65 13.50 -1.04
CA THR A 174 -40.83 13.49 -0.16
C THR A 174 -42.06 13.74 -0.97
N ALA A 175 -43.00 12.79 -1.00
CA ALA A 175 -44.31 12.98 -1.61
C ALA A 175 -45.39 12.40 -0.65
N ASN A 176 -46.46 13.13 -0.43
CA ASN A 176 -47.54 12.77 0.49
C ASN A 176 -47.02 12.37 1.91
N GLU A 177 -46.08 13.15 2.43
CA GLU A 177 -45.42 12.94 3.74
C GLU A 177 -44.55 11.68 3.85
N VAL A 178 -44.39 10.93 2.75
CA VAL A 178 -43.55 9.73 2.70
C VAL A 178 -42.23 10.04 1.99
N GLN A 179 -41.14 9.64 2.59
CA GLN A 179 -39.79 9.74 2.00
C GLN A 179 -39.38 8.42 1.34
N PHE A 180 -38.87 8.53 0.13
CA PHE A 180 -38.35 7.39 -0.63
C PHE A 180 -37.09 7.77 -1.41
N VAL A 181 -36.29 6.76 -1.81
CA VAL A 181 -35.08 6.94 -2.58
C VAL A 181 -35.40 6.92 -4.07
N VAL A 182 -34.86 7.89 -4.79
CA VAL A 182 -34.98 8.00 -6.25
C VAL A 182 -33.57 7.96 -6.84
N ARG A 183 -33.37 7.07 -7.81
CA ARG A 183 -32.21 7.06 -8.70
C ARG A 183 -32.60 7.75 -9.98
N THR A 184 -31.85 8.76 -10.40
CA THR A 184 -32.03 9.47 -11.68
C THR A 184 -30.88 9.13 -12.59
N LEU A 185 -31.17 8.56 -13.74
CA LEU A 185 -30.24 8.14 -14.76
C LEU A 185 -30.38 9.00 -16.00
N GLU A 186 -29.26 9.37 -16.60
CA GLU A 186 -29.20 9.88 -17.98
C GLU A 186 -28.39 8.87 -18.81
N VAL A 187 -29.05 8.25 -19.76
CA VAL A 187 -28.48 7.27 -20.71
C VAL A 187 -28.19 7.99 -22.00
N GLY A 188 -26.95 7.98 -22.43
CA GLY A 188 -26.48 8.55 -23.68
C GLY A 188 -27.07 7.87 -24.92
N PRO A 189 -26.86 8.44 -26.12
CA PRO A 189 -27.33 7.85 -27.36
C PRO A 189 -26.97 6.38 -27.52
N SER A 190 -27.98 5.54 -27.77
CA SER A 190 -27.81 4.08 -27.89
C SER A 190 -28.76 3.53 -28.96
N ALA A 191 -28.26 2.75 -29.91
CA ALA A 191 -29.07 2.10 -30.93
C ALA A 191 -29.83 0.88 -30.41
N LYS A 192 -29.33 0.18 -29.41
CA LYS A 192 -29.88 -1.08 -28.87
C LYS A 192 -30.75 -0.89 -27.62
N GLY A 193 -30.78 0.31 -27.05
CA GLY A 193 -31.35 0.55 -25.74
C GLY A 193 -30.49 -0.04 -24.58
N VAL A 194 -30.96 0.17 -23.36
CA VAL A 194 -30.30 -0.26 -22.13
C VAL A 194 -31.31 -0.91 -21.19
N THR A 195 -30.98 -2.09 -20.66
CA THR A 195 -31.76 -2.70 -19.59
C THR A 195 -31.05 -2.42 -18.27
N VAL A 196 -31.75 -1.87 -17.29
CA VAL A 196 -31.27 -1.52 -15.95
C VAL A 196 -31.81 -2.55 -14.96
N MET A 197 -30.94 -3.16 -14.18
CA MET A 197 -31.30 -4.07 -13.11
C MET A 197 -31.78 -3.29 -11.89
N LEU A 198 -32.97 -3.64 -11.38
CA LEU A 198 -33.63 -2.93 -10.27
C LEU A 198 -33.57 -3.71 -8.96
N GLY A 199 -33.66 -5.06 -9.00
CA GLY A 199 -33.71 -5.90 -7.81
C GLY A 199 -34.38 -7.27 -8.12
N LYS A 200 -34.87 -7.95 -7.08
CA LYS A 200 -35.61 -9.20 -7.24
C LYS A 200 -37.04 -8.91 -7.76
N SER A 201 -37.63 -9.85 -8.51
CA SER A 201 -39.02 -9.73 -8.99
C SER A 201 -40.03 -9.46 -7.87
N ALA A 202 -39.82 -10.00 -6.68
CA ALA A 202 -40.68 -9.74 -5.51
C ALA A 202 -40.74 -8.26 -5.11
N ASP A 203 -39.72 -7.47 -5.44
CA ASP A 203 -39.64 -6.05 -5.13
C ASP A 203 -40.29 -5.17 -6.20
N ALA A 204 -40.65 -5.74 -7.36
CA ALA A 204 -41.20 -4.97 -8.50
C ALA A 204 -42.40 -4.10 -8.15
N ALA A 205 -43.28 -4.58 -7.27
CA ALA A 205 -44.47 -3.82 -6.82
C ALA A 205 -44.14 -2.54 -6.01
N ARG A 206 -42.87 -2.40 -5.54
CA ARG A 206 -42.39 -1.26 -4.78
C ARG A 206 -41.55 -0.30 -5.63
N ILE A 207 -41.38 -0.61 -6.91
CA ILE A 207 -40.50 0.15 -7.80
C ILE A 207 -41.36 0.86 -8.84
N VAL A 208 -41.18 2.17 -8.95
CA VAL A 208 -41.85 3.02 -9.94
C VAL A 208 -40.82 3.66 -10.85
N THR A 209 -41.03 3.60 -12.13
CA THR A 209 -40.20 4.28 -13.12
C THR A 209 -40.97 5.41 -13.81
N LEU A 210 -40.31 6.56 -14.02
CA LEU A 210 -40.79 7.69 -14.78
C LEU A 210 -39.79 8.01 -15.89
N GLY A 211 -40.32 8.40 -17.07
CA GLY A 211 -39.54 8.63 -18.27
C GLY A 211 -39.72 7.51 -19.29
N ALA A 212 -38.75 7.33 -20.17
CA ALA A 212 -38.82 6.36 -21.28
C ALA A 212 -38.46 4.93 -20.85
N SER A 213 -39.10 4.42 -19.78
CA SER A 213 -38.83 3.08 -19.28
C SER A 213 -40.10 2.43 -18.71
N LYS A 214 -40.16 1.10 -18.75
CA LYS A 214 -41.20 0.29 -18.11
C LYS A 214 -40.55 -0.73 -17.20
N VAL A 215 -41.13 -0.97 -16.02
CA VAL A 215 -40.74 -2.09 -15.16
C VAL A 215 -41.26 -3.39 -15.80
N ASP A 216 -40.33 -4.31 -15.98
CA ASP A 216 -40.57 -5.62 -16.57
C ASP A 216 -39.89 -6.70 -15.68
N GLN A 217 -40.07 -7.96 -16.02
CA GLN A 217 -39.41 -9.07 -15.33
C GLN A 217 -38.50 -9.83 -16.27
N LEU A 218 -37.30 -10.20 -15.78
CA LEU A 218 -36.32 -10.96 -16.51
C LEU A 218 -35.63 -11.93 -15.53
N ASP A 219 -35.78 -13.24 -15.75
CA ASP A 219 -35.15 -14.30 -14.97
C ASP A 219 -35.22 -14.10 -13.44
N GLY A 220 -36.41 -13.83 -12.94
CA GLY A 220 -36.64 -13.63 -11.50
C GLY A 220 -36.21 -12.29 -10.95
N HIS A 221 -35.86 -11.33 -11.83
CA HIS A 221 -35.45 -9.97 -11.45
C HIS A 221 -36.40 -8.93 -12.05
N ALA A 222 -36.58 -7.82 -11.31
CA ALA A 222 -37.22 -6.62 -11.81
C ALA A 222 -36.20 -5.81 -12.62
N VAL A 223 -36.59 -5.37 -13.82
CA VAL A 223 -35.73 -4.60 -14.72
C VAL A 223 -36.47 -3.40 -15.26
N ALA A 224 -35.76 -2.34 -15.62
CA ALA A 224 -36.28 -1.25 -16.43
C ALA A 224 -35.67 -1.33 -17.83
N ARG A 225 -36.55 -1.32 -18.85
CA ARG A 225 -36.12 -1.31 -20.26
C ARG A 225 -36.20 0.10 -20.79
N ILE A 226 -35.10 0.59 -21.32
CA ILE A 226 -34.93 1.89 -21.94
C ILE A 226 -34.69 1.65 -23.43
N ASP A 227 -35.59 2.10 -24.27
CA ASP A 227 -35.46 1.93 -25.71
C ASP A 227 -34.27 2.70 -26.30
N GLY A 228 -33.78 2.25 -27.44
CA GLY A 228 -32.71 2.94 -28.16
C GLY A 228 -33.17 4.35 -28.58
N SER A 229 -32.29 5.33 -28.42
CA SER A 229 -32.53 6.74 -28.73
C SER A 229 -31.25 7.36 -29.33
N LYS A 230 -31.47 8.39 -30.19
CA LYS A 230 -30.37 9.25 -30.68
C LYS A 230 -30.04 10.39 -29.72
N ASP A 231 -30.91 10.63 -28.73
CA ASP A 231 -30.78 11.67 -27.72
C ASP A 231 -30.55 11.07 -26.33
N ILE A 232 -30.11 11.89 -25.39
CA ILE A 232 -30.02 11.50 -23.99
C ILE A 232 -31.39 11.19 -23.44
N THR A 233 -31.57 10.02 -22.83
CA THR A 233 -32.81 9.58 -22.20
C THR A 233 -32.70 9.68 -20.70
N THR A 234 -33.58 10.46 -20.06
CA THR A 234 -33.63 10.57 -18.59
C THR A 234 -34.68 9.61 -18.03
N VAL A 235 -34.28 8.81 -17.07
CA VAL A 235 -35.15 7.86 -16.35
C VAL A 235 -35.00 8.05 -14.85
N ARG A 236 -36.13 8.06 -14.14
CA ARG A 236 -36.19 8.11 -12.67
C ARG A 236 -36.76 6.82 -12.13
N ILE A 237 -36.08 6.22 -11.14
CA ILE A 237 -36.42 4.95 -10.52
C ILE A 237 -36.60 5.18 -9.02
N ALA A 238 -37.85 5.07 -8.54
CA ALA A 238 -38.19 5.25 -7.14
C ALA A 238 -38.35 3.89 -6.43
N TYR A 239 -37.77 3.77 -5.24
CA TYR A 239 -37.92 2.62 -4.33
C TYR A 239 -38.83 3.03 -3.17
N LEU A 240 -40.08 2.58 -3.20
CA LEU A 240 -41.12 2.97 -2.24
C LEU A 240 -41.14 2.06 -1.03
N PRO A 241 -41.49 2.56 0.17
CA PRO A 241 -41.86 1.71 1.31
C PRO A 241 -43.10 0.85 0.97
N SER A 242 -43.22 -0.29 1.67
CA SER A 242 -44.39 -1.18 1.48
C SER A 242 -45.70 -0.48 1.80
N GLY A 243 -46.72 -0.68 0.94
CA GLY A 243 -48.05 -0.11 1.14
C GLY A 243 -48.21 1.37 0.77
N VAL A 244 -47.18 1.98 0.22
CA VAL A 244 -47.24 3.39 -0.26
C VAL A 244 -47.80 3.42 -1.67
N PRO A 245 -48.86 4.26 -1.95
CA PRO A 245 -49.35 4.45 -3.29
C PRO A 245 -48.27 4.98 -4.23
N HIS A 246 -48.29 4.54 -5.49
CA HIS A 246 -47.35 5.01 -6.49
C HIS A 246 -47.60 6.50 -6.80
N PRO A 247 -46.58 7.37 -6.62
CA PRO A 247 -46.70 8.77 -7.00
C PRO A 247 -46.78 8.90 -8.52
N HIS A 248 -47.67 9.78 -8.99
CA HIS A 248 -47.85 10.04 -10.42
C HIS A 248 -46.71 10.89 -11.01
N SER A 249 -46.04 11.66 -10.18
CA SER A 249 -44.88 12.48 -10.55
C SER A 249 -43.96 12.71 -9.36
N PHE A 250 -42.68 12.82 -9.62
CA PHE A 250 -41.67 13.34 -8.75
C PHE A 250 -40.55 13.90 -9.62
N ASP A 251 -39.90 14.94 -9.13
CA ASP A 251 -38.80 15.57 -9.84
C ASP A 251 -37.52 15.49 -9.01
N THR A 252 -36.38 15.39 -9.69
CA THR A 252 -35.04 15.31 -9.12
C THR A 252 -34.07 16.02 -10.05
N ASP A 253 -32.95 16.45 -9.53
CA ASP A 253 -31.88 16.99 -10.36
C ASP A 253 -31.37 15.93 -11.34
N THR A 254 -31.06 16.34 -12.57
CA THR A 254 -30.49 15.46 -13.58
C THR A 254 -28.97 15.41 -13.43
N PRO A 255 -28.32 14.24 -13.72
CA PRO A 255 -26.85 14.14 -13.72
C PRO A 255 -26.14 15.23 -14.53
N SER A 256 -26.62 15.56 -15.73
CA SER A 256 -26.06 16.61 -16.59
C SER A 256 -26.09 18.01 -15.99
N LYS A 257 -27.10 18.30 -15.14
CA LYS A 257 -27.16 19.53 -14.35
C LYS A 257 -26.12 19.51 -13.23
N LEU A 258 -26.03 18.40 -12.50
CA LEU A 258 -25.12 18.23 -11.37
C LEU A 258 -23.65 18.22 -11.79
N LEU A 259 -23.31 17.64 -12.94
CA LEU A 259 -21.94 17.63 -13.48
C LEU A 259 -21.35 19.02 -13.78
N LYS A 260 -22.20 20.06 -13.80
CA LYS A 260 -21.79 21.45 -13.97
C LYS A 260 -21.54 22.17 -12.64
N ILE A 261 -21.85 21.52 -11.53
CA ILE A 261 -21.71 22.08 -10.18
C ILE A 261 -20.37 21.66 -9.61
N THR A 262 -19.57 22.65 -9.25
CA THR A 262 -18.34 22.49 -8.47
C THR A 262 -18.51 23.27 -7.18
N LYS A 263 -18.18 22.66 -6.04
CA LYS A 263 -18.32 23.30 -4.72
C LYS A 263 -17.13 23.02 -3.85
N THR A 264 -16.56 24.07 -3.30
CA THR A 264 -15.57 23.97 -2.23
C THR A 264 -16.24 23.42 -0.97
N LEU A 265 -15.83 22.23 -0.54
CA LEU A 265 -16.35 21.54 0.65
C LEU A 265 -15.47 21.77 1.88
N TRP A 266 -14.17 22.00 1.68
CA TRP A 266 -13.17 22.12 2.74
C TRP A 266 -12.30 23.36 2.55
N PRO A 267 -12.90 24.58 2.68
CA PRO A 267 -12.17 25.84 2.43
C PRO A 267 -11.08 26.13 3.48
N GLU A 268 -11.08 25.38 4.58
CA GLU A 268 -10.14 25.60 5.66
C GLU A 268 -8.72 25.23 5.26
N THR A 269 -7.76 25.97 5.82
CA THR A 269 -6.33 25.67 5.76
C THR A 269 -5.75 25.57 7.15
N VAL A 270 -4.67 24.81 7.31
CA VAL A 270 -3.91 24.70 8.56
C VAL A 270 -2.48 25.10 8.30
N GLU A 271 -1.94 25.99 9.12
CA GLU A 271 -0.54 26.37 9.10
C GLU A 271 0.24 25.59 10.16
N THR A 272 1.40 25.08 9.79
CA THR A 272 2.32 24.42 10.71
C THR A 272 3.71 25.02 10.60
N VAL A 273 4.46 24.98 11.72
CA VAL A 273 5.87 25.36 11.77
C VAL A 273 6.69 24.08 11.83
N GLY A 274 7.52 23.84 10.83
CA GLY A 274 8.46 22.73 10.81
C GLY A 274 9.62 22.91 11.78
N LYS A 275 10.43 21.87 11.92
CA LYS A 275 11.62 21.91 12.77
C LYS A 275 12.83 21.49 11.97
N LEU A 276 13.81 22.38 11.84
CA LEU A 276 15.12 22.05 11.28
C LEU A 276 15.93 21.25 12.29
N SER A 277 16.74 20.32 11.78
CA SER A 277 17.71 19.60 12.60
C SER A 277 18.77 20.53 13.17
N GLU A 278 19.04 20.38 14.46
CA GLU A 278 20.10 21.11 15.18
C GLU A 278 21.45 20.37 15.18
N LYS A 279 21.53 19.17 14.53
CA LYS A 279 22.76 18.38 14.46
C LYS A 279 23.82 19.10 13.63
N VAL A 280 24.98 19.28 14.20
CA VAL A 280 26.14 19.93 13.56
C VAL A 280 27.17 18.87 13.16
N GLY A 281 27.78 19.04 11.97
CA GLY A 281 28.84 18.13 11.49
C GLY A 281 28.35 16.80 10.88
N GLU A 282 27.05 16.46 11.00
CA GLU A 282 26.49 15.30 10.36
C GLU A 282 26.26 15.54 8.87
N PRO A 283 26.66 14.61 7.97
CA PRO A 283 26.48 14.78 6.53
C PRO A 283 25.02 14.75 6.10
N TYR A 284 24.18 13.98 6.79
CA TYR A 284 22.76 13.90 6.53
C TYR A 284 21.97 14.19 7.82
N VAL A 285 21.00 15.07 7.72
CA VAL A 285 20.13 15.47 8.83
C VAL A 285 18.66 15.36 8.42
N VAL A 286 17.78 15.15 9.40
CA VAL A 286 16.33 15.03 9.17
C VAL A 286 15.64 16.27 9.74
N ASP A 287 15.01 17.03 8.86
CA ASP A 287 14.14 18.15 9.23
C ASP A 287 12.67 17.65 9.25
N ASP A 288 11.87 18.11 10.20
CA ASP A 288 10.45 17.74 10.32
C ASP A 288 9.56 18.76 9.63
N VAL A 289 8.89 18.37 8.55
CA VAL A 289 7.83 19.16 7.93
C VAL A 289 6.55 18.86 8.69
N LYS A 290 6.29 19.58 9.75
CA LYS A 290 5.26 19.32 10.75
C LYS A 290 3.88 19.02 10.15
N LEU A 291 3.34 17.82 10.42
CA LEU A 291 2.00 17.41 10.00
C LEU A 291 0.91 18.17 10.79
N PRO A 292 -0.24 18.51 10.18
CA PRO A 292 -1.39 19.11 10.87
C PRO A 292 -2.18 18.02 11.62
N VAL A 293 -1.61 17.49 12.71
CA VAL A 293 -2.22 16.39 13.51
C VAL A 293 -3.55 16.83 14.12
N VAL A 294 -3.64 18.08 14.54
CA VAL A 294 -4.91 18.71 14.91
C VAL A 294 -5.38 19.51 13.71
N ASN A 295 -6.52 19.12 13.14
CA ASN A 295 -7.04 19.72 11.92
C ASN A 295 -8.58 19.80 11.93
N PRO A 296 -9.20 20.74 11.18
CA PRO A 296 -10.64 20.94 11.16
C PRO A 296 -11.37 19.76 10.50
N TRP A 297 -10.70 19.04 9.64
CA TRP A 297 -11.26 17.90 8.90
C TRP A 297 -11.38 16.63 9.75
N LYS A 298 -10.84 16.62 10.98
CA LYS A 298 -10.75 15.42 11.87
C LYS A 298 -10.06 14.25 11.20
N ALA A 299 -9.21 14.52 10.22
CA ALA A 299 -8.51 13.51 9.43
C ALA A 299 -7.32 12.95 10.22
N PRO A 300 -7.23 11.62 10.39
CA PRO A 300 -6.07 10.99 10.99
C PRO A 300 -4.85 11.08 10.07
N MET A 301 -3.74 11.64 10.56
CA MET A 301 -2.53 11.87 9.77
C MET A 301 -1.62 10.64 9.74
N PHE A 302 -2.12 9.50 9.25
CA PHE A 302 -1.35 8.31 8.89
C PHE A 302 -0.91 8.44 7.44
N THR A 303 0.12 9.25 7.20
CA THR A 303 0.60 9.55 5.84
C THR A 303 1.19 8.31 5.18
N SER A 304 0.89 8.07 3.91
CA SER A 304 1.17 6.80 3.24
C SER A 304 1.97 6.92 1.94
N ALA A 305 1.68 7.93 1.13
CA ALA A 305 2.41 8.21 -0.09
C ALA A 305 2.40 9.71 -0.42
N PHE A 306 3.28 10.13 -1.31
CA PHE A 306 3.35 11.52 -1.76
C PHE A 306 4.12 11.63 -3.07
N ASP A 307 3.93 12.77 -3.75
CA ASP A 307 4.78 13.24 -4.84
C ASP A 307 4.74 14.79 -4.86
N PHE A 308 5.50 15.40 -5.73
CA PHE A 308 5.56 16.86 -5.85
C PHE A 308 4.89 17.34 -7.12
N LEU A 309 4.16 18.44 -7.02
CA LEU A 309 3.74 19.23 -8.16
C LEU A 309 4.97 19.95 -8.78
N PRO A 310 4.90 20.34 -10.06
CA PRO A 310 6.03 21.00 -10.72
C PRO A 310 6.52 22.30 -10.01
N ASP A 311 5.65 22.95 -9.25
CA ASP A 311 5.96 24.14 -8.46
C ASP A 311 6.61 23.85 -7.09
N GLY A 312 6.78 22.57 -6.75
CA GLY A 312 7.40 22.12 -5.50
C GLY A 312 6.43 21.95 -4.33
N ARG A 313 5.12 22.17 -4.50
CA ARG A 313 4.12 21.79 -3.50
C ARG A 313 4.06 20.27 -3.39
N ALA A 314 3.91 19.74 -2.19
CA ALA A 314 3.75 18.32 -1.96
C ALA A 314 2.27 17.92 -1.97
N VAL A 315 1.95 16.83 -2.67
CA VAL A 315 0.66 16.14 -2.60
C VAL A 315 0.86 14.89 -1.76
N ILE A 316 0.11 14.75 -0.66
CA ILE A 316 0.34 13.70 0.34
C ILE A 316 -0.98 12.96 0.59
N SER A 317 -0.98 11.62 0.44
CA SER A 317 -2.11 10.78 0.80
C SER A 317 -1.98 10.20 2.22
N THR A 318 -3.12 9.83 2.80
CA THR A 318 -3.19 9.09 4.06
C THR A 318 -3.81 7.71 3.86
N PHE A 319 -3.51 6.78 4.75
CA PHE A 319 -4.11 5.46 4.75
C PHE A 319 -5.64 5.50 4.78
N HIS A 320 -6.21 6.47 5.50
CA HIS A 320 -7.66 6.64 5.65
C HIS A 320 -8.35 7.29 4.45
N GLY A 321 -7.57 7.61 3.38
CA GLY A 321 -8.12 8.04 2.11
C GLY A 321 -8.24 9.54 1.91
N ASP A 322 -7.57 10.34 2.73
CA ASP A 322 -7.43 11.77 2.49
C ASP A 322 -6.22 12.07 1.61
N VAL A 323 -6.32 13.12 0.81
CA VAL A 323 -5.21 13.71 0.06
C VAL A 323 -5.09 15.18 0.42
N PHE A 324 -3.88 15.59 0.78
CA PHE A 324 -3.55 16.96 1.15
C PHE A 324 -2.56 17.57 0.18
N ILE A 325 -2.64 18.90 0.01
CA ILE A 325 -1.60 19.68 -0.64
C ILE A 325 -0.92 20.52 0.43
N ALA A 326 0.42 20.37 0.52
CA ALA A 326 1.27 21.18 1.41
C ALA A 326 2.07 22.18 0.57
N SER A 327 1.98 23.45 0.91
CA SER A 327 2.68 24.58 0.28
C SER A 327 3.57 25.31 1.29
N GLY A 328 4.49 26.16 0.80
CA GLY A 328 5.41 26.88 1.66
C GLY A 328 6.57 26.02 2.19
N ILE A 329 6.86 24.91 1.52
CA ILE A 329 8.01 24.06 1.84
C ILE A 329 9.27 24.74 1.29
N ASP A 330 10.00 25.41 2.17
CA ASP A 330 11.23 26.14 1.88
C ASP A 330 12.40 25.70 2.80
N ASP A 331 13.51 26.40 2.76
CA ASP A 331 14.69 26.06 3.54
C ASP A 331 14.43 26.19 5.05
N LYS A 332 13.56 27.10 5.47
CA LYS A 332 13.30 27.44 6.89
C LYS A 332 12.14 26.65 7.50
N LEU A 333 11.18 26.22 6.70
CA LEU A 333 9.94 25.54 7.15
C LEU A 333 9.12 26.34 8.17
N GLU A 334 9.25 27.66 8.18
CA GLU A 334 8.58 28.51 9.18
C GLU A 334 7.07 28.61 8.97
N LYS A 335 6.61 28.37 7.74
CA LYS A 335 5.19 28.44 7.38
C LYS A 335 4.84 27.43 6.31
N VAL A 336 4.36 26.27 6.73
CA VAL A 336 3.82 25.24 5.83
C VAL A 336 2.31 25.24 5.92
N THR A 337 1.64 25.51 4.79
CA THR A 337 0.18 25.59 4.70
C THR A 337 -0.36 24.30 4.10
N TRP A 338 -1.29 23.69 4.82
CA TRP A 338 -1.97 22.45 4.45
C TRP A 338 -3.41 22.70 4.02
N ARG A 339 -3.81 22.09 2.94
CA ARG A 339 -5.18 22.10 2.44
C ARG A 339 -5.62 20.67 2.11
N ARG A 340 -6.85 20.31 2.47
CA ARG A 340 -7.45 19.04 2.04
C ARG A 340 -7.83 19.16 0.56
N TYR A 341 -7.35 18.24 -0.26
CA TYR A 341 -7.61 18.21 -1.69
C TYR A 341 -8.69 17.17 -2.06
N ALA A 342 -8.65 15.98 -1.44
CA ALA A 342 -9.59 14.90 -1.67
C ALA A 342 -9.78 14.06 -0.41
N THR A 343 -10.85 13.25 -0.37
CA THR A 343 -11.17 12.34 0.75
C THR A 343 -11.94 11.12 0.31
N GLY A 344 -12.11 10.16 1.22
CA GLY A 344 -12.97 8.99 1.07
C GLY A 344 -12.39 7.87 0.21
N LEU A 345 -11.09 7.90 -0.11
CA LEU A 345 -10.40 6.89 -0.91
C LEU A 345 -10.14 5.61 -0.10
N TYR A 346 -10.06 4.47 -0.79
CA TYR A 346 -9.89 3.15 -0.17
C TYR A 346 -8.41 2.76 -0.01
N HIS A 347 -7.81 2.99 1.18
CA HIS A 347 -6.40 2.69 1.46
C HIS A 347 -5.46 3.29 0.40
N ALA A 348 -5.33 4.62 0.38
CA ALA A 348 -4.50 5.34 -0.58
C ALA A 348 -3.01 5.17 -0.26
N LEU A 349 -2.34 4.14 -0.81
CA LEU A 349 -0.98 3.71 -0.47
C LEU A 349 0.07 3.99 -1.56
N GLY A 350 -0.33 4.61 -2.66
CA GLY A 350 0.54 5.08 -3.72
C GLY A 350 0.05 6.43 -4.28
N LEU A 351 0.97 7.29 -4.68
CA LEU A 351 0.66 8.58 -5.27
C LEU A 351 1.76 8.98 -6.26
N LYS A 352 1.34 9.50 -7.40
CA LYS A 352 2.22 10.01 -8.45
C LYS A 352 1.63 11.25 -9.10
N VAL A 353 2.47 12.24 -9.33
CA VAL A 353 2.14 13.41 -10.15
C VAL A 353 2.74 13.19 -11.54
N VAL A 354 1.91 13.18 -12.56
CA VAL A 354 2.33 13.01 -13.96
C VAL A 354 1.81 14.19 -14.78
N LYS A 355 2.73 15.00 -15.32
CA LYS A 355 2.39 16.22 -16.09
C LYS A 355 1.43 17.17 -15.35
N GLY A 356 1.59 17.29 -14.02
CA GLY A 356 0.75 18.14 -13.16
C GLY A 356 -0.55 17.50 -12.70
N GLU A 357 -0.93 16.33 -13.21
CA GLU A 357 -2.13 15.58 -12.83
C GLU A 357 -1.84 14.63 -11.67
N ILE A 358 -2.77 14.49 -10.75
CA ILE A 358 -2.61 13.70 -9.53
C ILE A 358 -3.24 12.31 -9.72
N TYR A 359 -2.42 11.28 -9.55
CA TYR A 359 -2.85 9.88 -9.57
C TYR A 359 -2.64 9.25 -8.20
N VAL A 360 -3.62 8.50 -7.73
CA VAL A 360 -3.57 7.83 -6.42
C VAL A 360 -3.90 6.36 -6.57
N THR A 361 -2.98 5.50 -6.14
CA THR A 361 -3.24 4.06 -6.04
C THR A 361 -3.96 3.77 -4.75
N CYS A 362 -5.10 3.14 -4.88
CA CYS A 362 -5.92 2.64 -3.80
C CYS A 362 -6.09 1.11 -3.93
N ARG A 363 -6.72 0.49 -2.95
CA ARG A 363 -6.96 -0.95 -2.97
C ARG A 363 -7.86 -1.37 -4.14
N ASP A 364 -8.79 -0.51 -4.54
CA ASP A 364 -9.79 -0.73 -5.60
C ASP A 364 -9.28 -0.40 -7.01
N GLY A 365 -8.26 0.43 -7.15
CA GLY A 365 -7.75 0.83 -8.45
C GLY A 365 -6.82 2.04 -8.39
N ILE A 366 -6.57 2.63 -9.54
CA ILE A 366 -5.85 3.89 -9.69
C ILE A 366 -6.87 4.97 -10.03
N TRP A 367 -6.93 5.97 -9.18
CA TRP A 367 -7.73 7.16 -9.34
C TRP A 367 -6.93 8.27 -10.00
N LYS A 368 -7.56 9.04 -10.89
CA LYS A 368 -7.08 10.34 -11.32
C LYS A 368 -7.98 11.41 -10.72
N LEU A 369 -7.41 12.28 -9.91
CA LEU A 369 -8.13 13.32 -9.18
C LEU A 369 -8.08 14.64 -9.93
N ARG A 370 -9.24 15.25 -10.19
CA ARG A 370 -9.36 16.47 -10.97
C ARG A 370 -10.06 17.58 -10.19
N ASP A 371 -9.38 18.69 -10.10
CA ASP A 371 -9.92 20.00 -9.73
C ASP A 371 -10.38 20.70 -11.02
N MET A 372 -11.67 20.83 -11.22
CA MET A 372 -12.28 21.33 -12.47
C MET A 372 -12.41 22.85 -12.50
N ASN A 373 -12.48 23.49 -11.33
CA ASN A 373 -12.69 24.94 -11.18
C ASN A 373 -11.45 25.70 -10.73
N GLY A 374 -10.36 24.99 -10.35
CA GLY A 374 -9.09 25.56 -9.89
C GLY A 374 -9.14 26.09 -8.46
N ASP A 375 -10.08 25.63 -7.64
CA ASP A 375 -10.23 26.10 -6.26
C ASP A 375 -9.31 25.35 -5.26
N GLY A 376 -8.59 24.30 -5.73
CA GLY A 376 -7.67 23.51 -4.95
C GLY A 376 -8.34 22.33 -4.23
N GLU A 377 -9.54 21.93 -4.64
CA GLU A 377 -10.23 20.72 -4.21
C GLU A 377 -10.58 19.82 -5.40
N CYS A 378 -10.69 18.52 -5.16
CA CYS A 378 -11.03 17.55 -6.19
C CYS A 378 -12.55 17.51 -6.40
N ASP A 379 -13.01 17.88 -7.61
CA ASP A 379 -14.40 17.78 -8.02
C ASP A 379 -14.72 16.40 -8.61
N THR A 380 -13.78 15.83 -9.38
CA THR A 380 -14.02 14.57 -10.11
C THR A 380 -12.97 13.54 -9.79
N TYR A 381 -13.43 12.39 -9.34
CA TYR A 381 -12.67 11.17 -9.08
C TYR A 381 -12.80 10.26 -10.30
N GLU A 382 -11.84 10.30 -11.20
CA GLU A 382 -11.84 9.52 -12.43
C GLU A 382 -11.24 8.13 -12.19
N ALA A 383 -11.94 7.07 -12.57
CA ALA A 383 -11.45 5.71 -12.56
C ALA A 383 -10.42 5.52 -13.69
N PHE A 384 -9.14 5.84 -13.43
CA PHE A 384 -8.08 5.74 -14.42
C PHE A 384 -7.79 4.30 -14.82
N ASN A 385 -7.62 3.42 -13.84
CA ASN A 385 -7.56 1.98 -14.05
C ASN A 385 -8.22 1.25 -12.87
N PHE A 386 -9.26 0.49 -13.13
CA PHE A 386 -10.04 -0.24 -12.13
C PHE A 386 -10.03 -1.76 -12.35
N ASP A 387 -9.04 -2.28 -13.07
CA ASP A 387 -8.90 -3.71 -13.33
C ASP A 387 -8.46 -4.52 -12.11
N LEU A 388 -7.94 -3.87 -11.06
CA LEU A 388 -7.50 -4.56 -9.84
C LEU A 388 -8.60 -5.46 -9.29
N MET A 389 -8.25 -6.71 -9.00
CA MET A 389 -9.14 -7.66 -8.34
C MET A 389 -9.01 -7.52 -6.83
N VAL A 390 -10.14 -7.48 -6.11
CA VAL A 390 -10.23 -7.33 -4.65
C VAL A 390 -11.04 -8.47 -4.08
N THR A 391 -10.58 -9.03 -2.94
CA THR A 391 -11.30 -10.01 -2.13
C THR A 391 -11.72 -9.40 -0.77
N LYS A 392 -12.27 -10.21 0.12
CA LYS A 392 -12.58 -9.79 1.50
C LYS A 392 -11.38 -9.82 2.45
N ASN A 393 -10.18 -10.24 1.98
CA ASN A 393 -9.01 -10.33 2.86
C ASN A 393 -8.53 -8.95 3.28
N PHE A 394 -8.19 -8.79 4.56
CA PHE A 394 -7.73 -7.50 5.12
C PHE A 394 -6.32 -7.09 4.69
N HIS A 395 -5.47 -8.05 4.30
CA HIS A 395 -4.03 -7.84 4.10
C HIS A 395 -3.62 -7.58 2.65
N GLU A 396 -4.50 -7.72 1.68
CA GLU A 396 -4.23 -7.58 0.24
C GLU A 396 -4.06 -6.11 -0.21
N PHE A 397 -3.18 -5.36 0.42
CA PHE A 397 -2.92 -3.97 0.05
C PHE A 397 -2.34 -3.85 -1.35
N THR A 398 -2.67 -2.77 -2.06
CA THR A 398 -2.00 -2.35 -3.29
C THR A 398 -1.09 -1.17 -2.96
N PHE A 399 0.19 -1.34 -3.22
CA PHE A 399 1.21 -0.40 -2.79
C PHE A 399 1.86 0.35 -3.94
N ASP A 400 2.26 1.58 -3.63
CA ASP A 400 3.03 2.51 -4.44
C ASP A 400 2.36 2.86 -5.79
N LEU A 401 2.96 3.78 -6.48
CA LEU A 401 2.66 4.14 -7.86
C LEU A 401 3.92 4.73 -8.48
N GLN A 402 4.43 4.09 -9.52
CA GLN A 402 5.61 4.54 -10.24
C GLN A 402 5.30 4.62 -11.74
N THR A 403 6.11 5.40 -12.46
CA THR A 403 6.03 5.47 -13.92
C THR A 403 7.40 5.25 -14.53
N ASP A 404 7.45 4.49 -15.63
CA ASP A 404 8.66 4.35 -16.43
C ASP A 404 8.82 5.53 -17.41
N PRO A 405 9.97 5.65 -18.10
CA PRO A 405 10.20 6.71 -19.09
C PRO A 405 9.24 6.67 -20.28
N ALA A 406 8.61 5.52 -20.57
CA ALA A 406 7.58 5.38 -21.61
C ALA A 406 6.18 5.82 -21.12
N GLY A 407 6.03 6.15 -19.84
CA GLY A 407 4.80 6.61 -19.22
C GLY A 407 3.89 5.48 -18.74
N ASN A 408 4.32 4.21 -18.76
CA ASN A 408 3.56 3.14 -18.15
C ASN A 408 3.55 3.29 -16.62
N PHE A 409 2.42 2.97 -15.99
CA PHE A 409 2.28 2.96 -14.55
C PHE A 409 2.55 1.56 -14.00
N TYR A 410 3.06 1.52 -12.75
CA TYR A 410 3.35 0.28 -12.04
C TYR A 410 2.78 0.34 -10.62
N VAL A 411 2.09 -0.74 -10.22
CA VAL A 411 1.61 -0.97 -8.85
C VAL A 411 1.95 -2.39 -8.42
N ILE A 412 2.13 -2.60 -7.13
CA ILE A 412 2.42 -3.92 -6.58
C ILE A 412 1.38 -4.30 -5.53
N LYS A 413 0.78 -5.48 -5.69
CA LYS A 413 -0.30 -5.96 -4.81
C LYS A 413 0.19 -7.11 -3.94
N ALA A 414 -0.11 -7.01 -2.65
CA ALA A 414 0.20 -8.06 -1.67
C ALA A 414 -0.69 -9.30 -1.84
N GLY A 415 -0.21 -10.43 -1.33
CA GLY A 415 -1.00 -11.64 -1.18
C GLY A 415 -2.07 -11.50 -0.09
N PRO A 416 -3.16 -12.29 -0.16
CA PRO A 416 -4.25 -12.29 0.82
C PRO A 416 -3.85 -13.07 2.08
N VAL A 417 -2.88 -12.55 2.81
CA VAL A 417 -2.30 -13.22 3.98
C VAL A 417 -3.33 -13.38 5.08
N ARG A 418 -3.45 -14.61 5.62
CA ARG A 418 -4.33 -14.93 6.75
C ARG A 418 -3.96 -14.20 8.02
N ASN A 419 -4.94 -14.01 8.88
CA ASN A 419 -4.69 -13.51 10.23
C ASN A 419 -3.67 -14.41 10.96
N GLY A 420 -2.64 -13.79 11.54
CA GLY A 420 -1.49 -14.51 12.11
C GLY A 420 -0.32 -14.68 11.13
N GLY A 421 -0.45 -14.24 9.89
CA GLY A 421 0.66 -14.11 8.94
C GLY A 421 1.02 -15.39 8.16
N ARG A 422 0.36 -16.53 8.44
CA ARG A 422 0.68 -17.83 7.83
C ARG A 422 -0.37 -18.24 6.81
N GLY A 423 0.10 -18.61 5.60
CA GLY A 423 -0.76 -19.01 4.48
C GLY A 423 -1.60 -17.86 3.94
N PHE A 424 -2.48 -18.21 3.01
CA PHE A 424 -3.30 -17.26 2.27
C PHE A 424 -4.78 -17.66 2.33
N ASP A 425 -5.67 -16.67 2.30
CA ASP A 425 -7.10 -16.84 2.07
C ASP A 425 -7.35 -17.02 0.57
N GLU A 426 -8.57 -16.76 0.11
CA GLU A 426 -8.95 -16.88 -1.29
C GLU A 426 -8.06 -16.00 -2.19
N ILE A 427 -7.49 -16.60 -3.24
CA ILE A 427 -6.52 -15.97 -4.13
C ILE A 427 -7.22 -15.56 -5.42
N CYS A 428 -6.96 -14.34 -5.88
CA CYS A 428 -7.29 -13.84 -7.22
C CYS A 428 -6.03 -13.60 -8.05
N ASP A 429 -6.18 -13.42 -9.37
CA ASP A 429 -5.06 -13.34 -10.33
C ASP A 429 -4.10 -12.18 -10.09
N HIS A 430 -4.50 -11.15 -9.33
CA HIS A 430 -3.65 -10.00 -9.03
C HIS A 430 -2.95 -10.08 -7.66
N HIS A 431 -3.20 -11.12 -6.86
CA HIS A 431 -2.51 -11.27 -5.58
C HIS A 431 -1.04 -11.63 -5.73
N GLY A 432 -0.18 -10.98 -4.97
CA GLY A 432 1.27 -11.18 -5.04
C GLY A 432 1.86 -10.83 -6.40
N ALA A 433 1.34 -9.79 -7.05
CA ALA A 433 1.65 -9.41 -8.41
C ALA A 433 2.14 -7.96 -8.53
N LEU A 434 3.13 -7.75 -9.39
CA LEU A 434 3.46 -6.44 -9.95
C LEU A 434 2.71 -6.30 -11.26
N LEU A 435 1.89 -5.26 -11.39
CA LEU A 435 1.12 -4.95 -12.57
C LEU A 435 1.71 -3.75 -13.31
N LYS A 436 1.76 -3.84 -14.63
CA LYS A 436 2.07 -2.75 -15.54
C LYS A 436 0.79 -2.29 -16.20
N ILE A 437 0.54 -0.98 -16.17
CA ILE A 437 -0.64 -0.34 -16.73
C ILE A 437 -0.21 0.62 -17.84
N SER A 438 -0.91 0.59 -18.97
CA SER A 438 -0.64 1.48 -20.12
C SER A 438 -0.78 2.96 -19.74
N PRO A 439 -0.11 3.89 -20.47
CA PRO A 439 -0.15 5.33 -20.17
C PRO A 439 -1.55 5.95 -20.20
N ASP A 440 -2.49 5.34 -20.92
CA ASP A 440 -3.90 5.74 -21.01
C ASP A 440 -4.82 5.03 -19.98
N GLY A 441 -4.26 4.17 -19.13
CA GLY A 441 -4.97 3.42 -18.10
C GLY A 441 -5.82 2.24 -18.59
N LYS A 442 -5.88 1.97 -19.90
CA LYS A 442 -6.85 1.02 -20.47
C LYS A 442 -6.42 -0.44 -20.44
N LYS A 443 -5.13 -0.71 -20.30
CA LYS A 443 -4.58 -2.06 -20.35
C LYS A 443 -3.74 -2.33 -19.11
N SER A 444 -4.04 -3.43 -18.43
CA SER A 444 -3.26 -3.98 -17.33
C SER A 444 -2.63 -5.30 -17.74
N GLU A 445 -1.37 -5.53 -17.35
CA GLU A 445 -0.69 -6.79 -17.58
C GLU A 445 0.10 -7.23 -16.36
N LEU A 446 0.16 -8.54 -16.12
CA LEU A 446 0.99 -9.13 -15.09
C LEU A 446 2.46 -9.02 -15.52
N PHE A 447 3.23 -8.20 -14.80
CA PHE A 447 4.66 -7.98 -15.09
C PHE A 447 5.55 -8.98 -14.36
N ALA A 448 5.24 -9.29 -13.08
CA ALA A 448 5.96 -10.25 -12.25
C ALA A 448 5.04 -10.77 -11.12
N SER A 449 5.35 -11.96 -10.57
CA SER A 449 4.51 -12.63 -9.59
C SER A 449 5.28 -13.25 -8.43
N GLY A 450 4.58 -13.80 -7.46
CA GLY A 450 5.16 -14.52 -6.33
C GLY A 450 5.65 -13.63 -5.20
N PHE A 451 5.09 -12.43 -5.03
CA PHE A 451 5.35 -11.54 -3.89
C PHE A 451 4.41 -11.88 -2.72
N ARG A 452 4.92 -11.81 -1.50
CA ARG A 452 4.08 -12.05 -0.31
C ARG A 452 3.38 -10.79 0.19
N ALA A 453 4.16 -9.81 0.60
CA ALA A 453 3.68 -8.55 1.16
C ALA A 453 4.67 -7.43 0.81
N PRO A 454 4.81 -7.12 -0.48
CA PRO A 454 5.70 -6.08 -0.95
C PRO A 454 5.14 -4.72 -0.54
N ASN A 455 6.01 -3.85 -0.02
CA ASN A 455 5.60 -2.50 0.39
C ASN A 455 6.44 -1.46 -0.33
N GLY A 456 6.15 -1.28 -1.61
CA GLY A 456 6.75 -0.24 -2.42
C GLY A 456 7.65 -0.73 -3.54
N ILE A 457 7.75 0.12 -4.53
CA ILE A 457 8.49 -0.07 -5.77
C ILE A 457 9.50 1.06 -5.91
N GLY A 458 10.69 0.74 -6.39
CA GLY A 458 11.61 1.73 -6.94
C GLY A 458 11.67 1.58 -8.45
N ILE A 459 11.85 2.69 -9.16
CA ILE A 459 12.13 2.69 -10.58
C ILE A 459 13.31 3.60 -10.90
N SER A 460 14.28 3.10 -11.68
CA SER A 460 15.42 3.90 -12.10
C SER A 460 15.04 4.86 -13.22
N PRO A 461 15.86 5.88 -13.49
CA PRO A 461 15.70 6.74 -14.67
C PRO A 461 15.71 5.98 -16.00
N THR A 462 16.24 4.75 -16.03
CA THR A 462 16.26 3.87 -17.20
C THR A 462 15.16 2.82 -17.22
N GLY A 463 14.25 2.83 -16.23
CA GLY A 463 13.10 1.91 -16.17
C GLY A 463 13.35 0.61 -15.41
N GLN A 464 14.50 0.42 -14.75
CA GLN A 464 14.74 -0.75 -13.90
C GLN A 464 13.88 -0.70 -12.63
N LEU A 465 13.17 -1.79 -12.36
CA LEU A 465 12.28 -1.92 -11.20
C LEU A 465 12.95 -2.67 -10.05
N THR A 466 12.66 -2.21 -8.82
CA THR A 466 12.97 -2.91 -7.57
C THR A 466 11.75 -2.96 -6.67
N SER A 467 11.74 -3.86 -5.69
CA SER A 467 10.70 -3.94 -4.65
C SER A 467 11.28 -4.58 -3.39
N GLY A 468 10.88 -4.07 -2.24
CA GLY A 468 11.03 -4.81 -0.98
C GLY A 468 9.92 -5.84 -0.83
N ASP A 469 10.19 -6.98 -0.16
CA ASP A 469 9.17 -7.94 0.22
C ASP A 469 9.40 -8.44 1.64
N ASN A 470 8.31 -8.70 2.38
CA ASN A 470 8.37 -9.01 3.81
C ASN A 470 8.43 -10.52 4.08
N GLU A 471 9.17 -10.89 5.12
CA GLU A 471 9.22 -12.26 5.65
C GLU A 471 7.83 -12.87 5.83
N GLY A 472 7.71 -14.17 5.54
CA GLY A 472 6.51 -14.96 5.78
C GLY A 472 6.50 -16.30 5.06
N THR A 473 5.31 -16.80 4.76
CA THR A 473 5.14 -18.05 3.99
C THR A 473 5.85 -17.92 2.64
N TRP A 474 6.76 -18.84 2.31
CA TRP A 474 7.62 -18.85 1.13
C TRP A 474 8.64 -17.68 1.03
N THR A 475 8.65 -16.79 1.99
CA THR A 475 9.62 -15.68 2.03
C THR A 475 10.44 -15.82 3.31
N PRO A 476 11.60 -16.50 3.25
CA PRO A 476 12.36 -16.88 4.43
C PRO A 476 12.81 -15.70 5.29
N MET A 477 13.10 -14.55 4.65
CA MET A 477 13.49 -13.30 5.30
C MET A 477 13.04 -12.11 4.44
N CYS A 478 13.01 -10.89 4.99
CA CYS A 478 12.82 -9.69 4.20
C CYS A 478 13.89 -9.56 3.12
N ARG A 479 13.54 -8.98 1.97
CA ARG A 479 14.46 -8.92 0.85
C ARG A 479 14.21 -7.71 -0.07
N LEU A 480 15.25 -7.29 -0.76
CA LEU A 480 15.22 -6.33 -1.86
C LEU A 480 15.33 -7.07 -3.19
N ASN A 481 14.31 -7.00 -4.02
CA ASN A 481 14.26 -7.64 -5.32
C ASN A 481 14.75 -6.69 -6.43
N TRP A 482 15.46 -7.26 -7.41
CA TRP A 482 15.73 -6.67 -8.70
C TRP A 482 14.78 -7.31 -9.70
N ILE A 483 13.78 -6.54 -10.17
CA ILE A 483 12.62 -7.12 -10.86
C ILE A 483 12.85 -7.25 -12.35
N LYS A 484 12.51 -8.43 -12.89
CA LYS A 484 12.57 -8.77 -14.33
C LYS A 484 11.15 -9.01 -14.86
N PRO A 485 10.89 -8.70 -16.14
CA PRO A 485 9.63 -9.11 -16.79
C PRO A 485 9.43 -10.64 -16.71
N GLY A 486 8.23 -11.09 -16.31
CA GLY A 486 7.90 -12.50 -16.15
C GLY A 486 8.57 -13.17 -14.94
N GLY A 487 9.26 -12.40 -14.07
CA GLY A 487 9.96 -12.92 -12.88
C GLY A 487 9.01 -13.54 -11.86
N PHE A 488 9.54 -14.53 -11.10
CA PHE A 488 8.85 -15.17 -9.99
C PHE A 488 9.64 -15.00 -8.69
N TYR A 489 9.00 -14.40 -7.66
CA TYR A 489 9.69 -13.95 -6.46
C TYR A 489 9.41 -14.80 -5.20
N GLY A 490 9.08 -16.07 -5.38
CA GLY A 490 9.24 -17.13 -4.39
C GLY A 490 7.96 -17.61 -3.73
N VAL A 491 6.84 -16.89 -3.73
CA VAL A 491 5.58 -17.39 -3.13
C VAL A 491 4.86 -18.29 -4.12
N VAL A 492 4.98 -19.60 -3.93
CA VAL A 492 4.46 -20.62 -4.86
C VAL A 492 2.93 -20.52 -5.03
N ASP A 493 2.21 -20.28 -3.93
CA ASP A 493 0.74 -20.09 -3.96
C ASP A 493 0.32 -18.90 -4.84
N LEU A 494 1.19 -17.92 -5.07
CA LEU A 494 0.94 -16.67 -5.82
C LEU A 494 1.76 -16.59 -7.13
N ALA A 495 2.15 -17.74 -7.68
CA ALA A 495 2.95 -17.80 -8.89
C ALA A 495 2.17 -17.43 -10.16
N HIS A 496 0.85 -17.63 -10.17
CA HIS A 496 -0.03 -17.48 -11.34
C HIS A 496 0.47 -18.23 -12.57
N ARG A 497 0.93 -19.49 -12.35
CA ARG A 497 1.46 -20.39 -13.37
C ARG A 497 0.75 -21.74 -13.30
N ALA A 498 0.53 -22.37 -14.46
CA ALA A 498 -0.12 -23.68 -14.52
C ALA A 498 0.65 -24.77 -13.77
N THR A 499 1.99 -24.69 -13.81
CA THR A 499 2.87 -25.60 -13.05
C THR A 499 3.54 -24.81 -11.93
N PRO A 500 3.45 -25.28 -10.66
CA PRO A 500 4.12 -24.63 -9.55
C PRO A 500 5.64 -24.55 -9.76
N PRO A 501 6.25 -23.37 -9.58
CA PRO A 501 7.71 -23.21 -9.71
C PRO A 501 8.45 -24.00 -8.62
N THR A 502 9.59 -24.56 -8.98
CA THR A 502 10.51 -25.28 -8.07
C THR A 502 11.71 -24.46 -7.65
N ASP A 503 11.88 -23.26 -8.21
CA ASP A 503 12.91 -22.26 -7.85
C ASP A 503 12.36 -20.86 -8.11
N HIS A 504 13.06 -19.84 -7.64
CA HIS A 504 12.64 -18.43 -7.74
C HIS A 504 13.78 -17.51 -8.16
N ASP A 505 13.44 -16.33 -8.69
CA ASP A 505 14.40 -15.27 -8.98
C ASP A 505 15.08 -14.80 -7.69
N ARG A 506 16.40 -14.70 -7.75
CA ARG A 506 17.23 -14.32 -6.61
C ARG A 506 17.07 -12.83 -6.31
N PRO A 507 16.93 -12.42 -5.03
CA PRO A 507 16.89 -11.01 -4.68
C PRO A 507 18.27 -10.34 -4.87
N LEU A 508 18.31 -9.02 -4.91
CA LEU A 508 19.55 -8.28 -4.81
C LEU A 508 20.18 -8.49 -3.44
N CYS A 509 19.38 -8.42 -2.36
CA CYS A 509 19.84 -8.57 -0.99
C CYS A 509 18.77 -9.17 -0.08
N TRP A 510 19.15 -10.08 0.80
CA TRP A 510 18.38 -10.51 1.95
C TRP A 510 18.70 -9.65 3.17
N PHE A 511 17.71 -9.48 4.07
CA PHE A 511 17.86 -8.65 5.26
C PHE A 511 17.60 -9.43 6.55
N PRO A 512 18.56 -9.51 7.50
CA PRO A 512 18.25 -9.99 8.84
C PRO A 512 17.21 -9.06 9.51
N LYS A 513 16.41 -9.60 10.43
CA LYS A 513 15.33 -8.87 11.13
C LYS A 513 15.80 -7.64 11.90
N GLU A 514 17.02 -7.63 12.32
CA GLU A 514 17.66 -6.51 13.02
C GLU A 514 17.89 -5.31 12.10
N VAL A 515 18.07 -5.57 10.81
CA VAL A 515 18.30 -4.56 9.76
C VAL A 515 17.00 -4.11 9.15
N ASP A 516 16.19 -5.05 8.68
CA ASP A 516 14.88 -4.74 8.10
C ASP A 516 13.87 -5.87 8.40
N ASN A 517 12.89 -5.59 9.24
CA ASN A 517 11.83 -6.53 9.58
C ASN A 517 10.51 -6.25 8.83
N SER A 518 10.48 -5.18 8.05
CA SER A 518 9.38 -4.83 7.15
C SER A 518 9.86 -3.74 6.19
N SER A 519 10.06 -4.12 4.95
CA SER A 519 10.61 -3.24 3.92
C SER A 519 9.65 -2.11 3.54
N GLY A 520 10.22 -0.95 3.18
CA GLY A 520 9.53 0.17 2.54
C GLY A 520 9.83 0.25 1.03
N GLY A 521 9.64 1.43 0.45
CA GLY A 521 9.95 1.70 -0.95
C GLY A 521 11.44 1.93 -1.21
N GLN A 522 11.78 2.09 -2.48
CA GLN A 522 13.12 2.42 -2.93
C GLN A 522 13.08 3.68 -3.78
N VAL A 523 14.20 4.40 -3.82
CA VAL A 523 14.33 5.59 -4.64
C VAL A 523 15.75 5.73 -5.20
N TRP A 524 15.87 6.07 -6.48
CA TRP A 524 17.14 6.48 -7.07
C TRP A 524 17.42 7.93 -6.76
N VAL A 525 18.68 8.23 -6.41
CA VAL A 525 19.14 9.60 -6.16
C VAL A 525 19.29 10.32 -7.51
N THR A 526 18.31 11.12 -7.86
CA THR A 526 18.28 11.90 -9.12
C THR A 526 18.84 13.31 -8.94
N SER A 527 19.14 13.74 -7.72
CA SER A 527 19.60 15.08 -7.38
C SER A 527 21.11 15.13 -7.17
N ASP A 528 21.77 16.16 -7.71
CA ASP A 528 23.18 16.46 -7.45
C ASP A 528 23.41 17.03 -6.03
N LYS A 529 22.33 17.45 -5.35
CA LYS A 529 22.38 18.00 -3.99
C LYS A 529 22.35 16.95 -2.88
N PHE A 530 22.52 15.66 -3.22
CA PHE A 530 22.52 14.56 -2.21
C PHE A 530 23.91 13.96 -2.01
N GLY A 531 24.97 14.69 -2.33
CA GLY A 531 26.36 14.33 -2.10
C GLY A 531 26.82 13.11 -2.93
N PRO A 532 27.67 12.23 -2.36
CA PRO A 532 28.29 11.13 -3.12
C PRO A 532 27.33 10.01 -3.55
N TRP A 533 26.06 10.11 -3.21
CA TRP A 533 25.05 9.11 -3.54
C TRP A 533 24.31 9.36 -4.86
N LYS A 534 24.65 10.39 -5.62
CA LYS A 534 24.07 10.65 -6.93
C LYS A 534 24.09 9.37 -7.81
N ASP A 535 22.97 9.13 -8.52
CA ASP A 535 22.71 8.00 -9.42
C ASP A 535 22.69 6.62 -8.73
N ARG A 536 22.63 6.58 -7.40
CA ARG A 536 22.58 5.35 -6.59
C ARG A 536 21.19 5.09 -6.05
N LEU A 537 20.96 3.82 -5.68
CA LEU A 537 19.70 3.36 -5.12
C LEU A 537 19.71 3.50 -3.59
N LEU A 538 18.61 3.99 -3.05
CA LEU A 538 18.33 4.00 -1.60
C LEU A 538 17.16 3.05 -1.31
N HIS A 539 17.20 2.41 -0.12
CA HIS A 539 16.16 1.53 0.41
C HIS A 539 15.65 2.07 1.74
N LEU A 540 14.32 2.04 1.91
CA LEU A 540 13.63 2.43 3.15
C LEU A 540 13.24 1.18 3.94
N SER A 541 13.47 1.19 5.26
CA SER A 541 12.87 0.22 6.16
C SER A 541 11.65 0.85 6.86
N TYR A 542 10.47 0.32 6.55
CA TYR A 542 9.24 0.67 7.23
C TYR A 542 9.28 0.26 8.71
N GLY A 543 9.73 -0.97 8.97
CA GLY A 543 9.76 -1.51 10.34
C GLY A 543 10.76 -0.81 11.25
N LYS A 544 11.93 -0.46 10.73
CA LYS A 544 13.02 0.18 11.49
C LYS A 544 13.05 1.70 11.37
N CYS A 545 12.13 2.30 10.62
CA CYS A 545 12.07 3.76 10.42
C CYS A 545 13.42 4.33 9.96
N SER A 546 14.11 3.69 9.02
CA SER A 546 15.50 3.99 8.66
C SER A 546 15.74 4.00 7.15
N LEU A 547 16.91 4.55 6.76
CA LEU A 547 17.37 4.70 5.38
C LEU A 547 18.66 3.94 5.16
N TYR A 548 18.77 3.27 4.02
CA TYR A 548 19.95 2.51 3.60
C TYR A 548 20.39 2.91 2.19
N GLY A 549 21.70 2.99 1.99
CA GLY A 549 22.33 3.01 0.66
C GLY A 549 22.49 1.60 0.15
N VAL A 550 22.12 1.34 -1.08
CA VAL A 550 22.26 0.04 -1.73
C VAL A 550 23.58 -0.05 -2.49
N LEU A 551 24.31 -1.16 -2.32
CA LEU A 551 25.61 -1.44 -2.93
C LEU A 551 25.47 -2.59 -3.93
N PRO A 552 24.97 -2.34 -5.16
CA PRO A 552 24.71 -3.39 -6.13
C PRO A 552 25.98 -3.84 -6.84
N GLN A 553 26.06 -5.15 -7.16
CA GLN A 553 27.06 -5.78 -7.98
C GLN A 553 26.40 -6.68 -9.02
N VAL A 554 26.85 -6.60 -10.27
CA VAL A 554 26.46 -7.56 -11.33
C VAL A 554 27.49 -8.68 -11.36
N VAL A 555 27.02 -9.93 -11.34
CA VAL A 555 27.85 -11.14 -11.45
C VAL A 555 27.24 -12.08 -12.50
N THR A 556 28.02 -13.07 -12.93
CA THR A 556 27.51 -14.17 -13.74
C THR A 556 27.06 -15.32 -12.83
N PHE A 557 25.78 -15.64 -12.86
CA PHE A 557 25.19 -16.76 -12.11
C PHE A 557 24.47 -17.68 -13.09
N ASN A 558 24.86 -18.95 -13.14
CA ASN A 558 24.31 -19.94 -14.10
C ASN A 558 24.37 -19.44 -15.56
N GLY A 559 25.46 -18.76 -15.93
CA GLY A 559 25.69 -18.25 -17.30
C GLY A 559 24.88 -16.99 -17.66
N GLN A 560 24.15 -16.40 -16.71
CA GLN A 560 23.33 -15.19 -16.91
C GLN A 560 23.75 -14.06 -15.98
N PRO A 561 23.58 -12.79 -16.38
CA PRO A 561 23.77 -11.66 -15.49
C PRO A 561 22.79 -11.73 -14.31
N GLN A 562 23.32 -11.65 -13.09
CA GLN A 562 22.55 -11.64 -11.84
C GLN A 562 22.97 -10.43 -11.00
N MET A 563 21.96 -9.69 -10.52
CA MET A 563 22.19 -8.64 -9.55
C MET A 563 22.28 -9.26 -8.16
N GLN A 564 23.32 -8.91 -7.43
CA GLN A 564 23.53 -9.18 -5.99
C GLN A 564 24.03 -7.91 -5.33
N GLY A 565 24.17 -7.90 -4.01
CA GLY A 565 24.75 -6.76 -3.34
C GLY A 565 24.33 -6.63 -1.89
N GLY A 566 24.56 -5.45 -1.36
CA GLY A 566 24.34 -5.18 0.05
C GLY A 566 23.73 -3.81 0.33
N VAL A 567 23.63 -3.51 1.63
CA VAL A 567 23.18 -2.23 2.12
C VAL A 567 24.08 -1.71 3.24
N VAL A 568 24.18 -0.38 3.31
CA VAL A 568 24.80 0.35 4.41
C VAL A 568 23.82 1.35 4.98
N ARG A 569 23.72 1.44 6.30
CA ARG A 569 22.78 2.34 6.98
C ARG A 569 23.25 3.78 6.97
N PHE A 570 22.34 4.71 6.65
CA PHE A 570 22.53 6.12 6.95
C PHE A 570 22.28 6.38 8.45
N ASN A 571 23.00 7.31 9.04
CA ASN A 571 22.81 7.71 10.44
C ASN A 571 21.60 8.66 10.59
N VAL A 572 20.46 8.25 10.05
CA VAL A 572 19.17 8.95 10.12
C VAL A 572 18.06 8.02 10.51
N ASP A 573 17.13 8.50 11.34
CA ASP A 573 15.92 7.80 11.75
C ASP A 573 14.70 8.69 11.49
N PHE A 574 13.57 8.05 11.16
CA PHE A 574 12.32 8.73 10.90
C PHE A 574 11.34 8.58 12.07
N ALA A 575 10.46 9.56 12.22
CA ALA A 575 9.47 9.56 13.29
C ALA A 575 8.37 8.50 13.10
N SER A 576 8.20 8.00 11.87
CA SER A 576 7.24 6.94 11.54
C SER A 576 7.84 5.93 10.57
N GLY A 577 7.14 4.83 10.35
CA GLY A 577 7.56 3.78 9.42
C GLY A 577 7.79 4.35 8.02
N ALA A 578 9.04 4.34 7.54
CA ALA A 578 9.41 4.96 6.27
C ALA A 578 8.86 4.14 5.08
N MET A 579 7.84 4.67 4.40
CA MET A 579 7.18 3.98 3.29
C MET A 579 7.65 4.46 1.92
N ARG A 580 7.65 5.77 1.70
CA ARG A 580 7.93 6.38 0.39
C ARG A 580 8.95 7.48 0.52
N ALA A 581 9.78 7.61 -0.50
CA ALA A 581 10.73 8.69 -0.63
C ALA A 581 10.69 9.27 -2.04
N ARG A 582 10.86 10.60 -2.15
CA ARG A 582 10.93 11.32 -3.43
C ARG A 582 11.89 12.49 -3.29
N PHE A 583 12.59 12.82 -4.37
CA PHE A 583 13.35 14.04 -4.47
C PHE A 583 12.44 15.20 -4.91
N ASN A 584 12.46 16.30 -4.17
CA ASN A 584 11.72 17.50 -4.57
C ASN A 584 12.45 18.16 -5.76
N PRO A 585 11.79 18.38 -6.89
CA PRO A 585 12.42 18.97 -8.08
C PRO A 585 12.88 20.42 -7.85
N LYS A 586 12.31 21.12 -6.88
CA LYS A 586 12.62 22.52 -6.57
C LYS A 586 13.89 22.68 -5.74
N ASP A 587 14.01 21.95 -4.63
CA ASP A 587 15.15 22.08 -3.70
C ASP A 587 16.20 20.98 -3.86
N GLY A 588 15.86 19.88 -4.55
CA GLY A 588 16.73 18.73 -4.78
C GLY A 588 17.00 17.87 -3.54
N GLN A 589 16.28 18.07 -2.43
CA GLN A 589 16.41 17.28 -1.22
C GLN A 589 15.49 16.06 -1.24
N LEU A 590 15.84 15.05 -0.46
CA LEU A 590 15.03 13.85 -0.29
C LEU A 590 13.94 14.10 0.76
N TYR A 591 12.70 13.77 0.43
CA TYR A 591 11.59 13.74 1.39
C TYR A 591 11.14 12.32 1.62
N VAL A 592 10.67 12.03 2.84
CA VAL A 592 10.21 10.71 3.27
C VAL A 592 8.88 10.86 3.99
N THR A 593 7.95 9.99 3.66
CA THR A 593 6.68 9.85 4.37
C THR A 593 6.43 8.40 4.78
N GLY A 594 5.56 8.22 5.76
CA GLY A 594 5.14 6.91 6.20
C GLY A 594 4.22 6.96 7.39
N LEU A 595 3.80 5.79 7.85
CA LEU A 595 2.82 5.64 8.92
C LEU A 595 3.26 4.63 9.98
N ARG A 596 2.67 4.75 11.17
CA ARG A 596 2.82 3.77 12.25
C ARG A 596 1.84 2.62 12.03
N GLY A 597 2.37 1.41 11.97
CA GLY A 597 1.58 0.18 11.87
C GLY A 597 2.24 -0.97 12.59
N TRP A 598 2.02 -2.19 12.11
CA TRP A 598 2.50 -3.42 12.76
C TRP A 598 4.02 -3.45 12.90
N GLN A 599 4.49 -3.71 14.12
CA GLN A 599 5.91 -3.99 14.44
C GLN A 599 6.91 -2.90 14.01
N THR A 600 6.48 -1.64 13.89
CA THR A 600 7.38 -0.52 13.63
C THR A 600 7.99 0.02 14.92
N THR A 601 9.20 0.62 14.81
CA THR A 601 9.81 1.42 15.88
C THR A 601 9.28 2.86 15.91
N ALA A 602 8.24 3.17 15.13
CA ALA A 602 7.65 4.49 14.97
C ALA A 602 7.20 5.12 16.29
N THR A 603 7.52 6.38 16.47
CA THR A 603 7.11 7.21 17.63
C THR A 603 5.88 8.06 17.34
N GLN A 604 5.56 8.30 16.06
CA GLN A 604 4.41 9.10 15.59
C GLN A 604 3.55 8.30 14.62
N ASN A 605 2.28 8.68 14.49
CA ASN A 605 1.32 8.00 13.61
C ASN A 605 1.62 8.20 12.12
N GLY A 606 2.21 9.33 11.76
CA GLY A 606 2.67 9.66 10.42
C GLY A 606 3.87 10.56 10.47
N CYS A 607 4.57 10.71 9.36
CA CYS A 607 5.65 11.68 9.19
C CYS A 607 5.67 12.23 7.77
N PHE A 608 6.13 13.45 7.64
CA PHE A 608 6.62 14.02 6.39
C PHE A 608 7.90 14.77 6.71
N GLN A 609 9.05 14.22 6.32
CA GLN A 609 10.36 14.64 6.78
C GLN A 609 11.31 14.83 5.61
N ARG A 610 12.20 15.84 5.70
CA ARG A 610 13.22 16.13 4.70
C ARG A 610 14.56 15.60 5.16
N VAL A 611 15.22 14.78 4.35
CA VAL A 611 16.63 14.40 4.53
C VAL A 611 17.48 15.36 3.73
N ARG A 612 18.24 16.19 4.44
CA ARG A 612 19.07 17.21 3.84
C ARG A 612 20.54 16.83 3.93
N TYR A 613 21.25 16.86 2.80
CA TYR A 613 22.72 16.80 2.78
C TYR A 613 23.29 18.15 3.17
N THR A 614 24.15 18.18 4.19
CA THR A 614 24.69 19.40 4.76
C THR A 614 25.97 19.91 4.10
N GLY A 615 26.59 19.06 3.24
CA GLY A 615 27.92 19.30 2.70
C GLY A 615 29.06 18.83 3.59
N ALA A 616 28.78 18.36 4.80
CA ALA A 616 29.78 17.76 5.66
C ALA A 616 30.32 16.45 5.07
N ALA A 617 31.54 16.09 5.47
CA ALA A 617 32.21 14.91 4.95
C ALA A 617 31.42 13.63 5.23
N THR A 618 31.05 12.92 4.18
CA THR A 618 30.41 11.60 4.27
C THR A 618 31.50 10.54 4.46
N ARG A 619 31.34 9.67 5.46
CA ARG A 619 32.34 8.64 5.81
C ARG A 619 31.65 7.28 5.93
N MET A 620 31.44 6.61 4.79
CA MET A 620 30.75 5.33 4.75
C MET A 620 31.12 4.52 3.50
N PRO A 621 30.90 3.20 3.47
CA PRO A 621 31.05 2.40 2.27
C PRO A 621 30.15 2.92 1.14
N LEU A 622 30.65 2.92 -0.08
CA LEU A 622 29.98 3.40 -1.30
C LEU A 622 29.77 2.30 -2.34
N SER A 623 30.61 1.26 -2.32
CA SER A 623 30.44 0.06 -3.13
C SER A 623 31.02 -1.17 -2.42
N LEU A 624 30.55 -2.35 -2.81
CA LEU A 624 31.09 -3.63 -2.39
C LEU A 624 31.13 -4.56 -3.59
N ALA A 625 32.28 -5.23 -3.79
CA ALA A 625 32.43 -6.28 -4.80
C ALA A 625 32.98 -7.55 -4.14
N ALA A 626 32.24 -8.65 -4.27
CA ALA A 626 32.66 -9.99 -3.85
C ALA A 626 33.31 -10.71 -5.04
N THR A 627 34.58 -11.13 -4.88
CA THR A 627 35.39 -11.80 -5.89
C THR A 627 35.90 -13.15 -5.38
N LYS A 628 36.44 -13.97 -6.25
CA LYS A 628 37.08 -15.27 -5.87
C LYS A 628 38.23 -15.13 -4.87
N LYS A 629 38.83 -13.95 -4.75
CA LYS A 629 39.97 -13.70 -3.87
C LYS A 629 39.58 -13.00 -2.56
N GLY A 630 38.36 -12.44 -2.49
CA GLY A 630 37.94 -11.69 -1.31
C GLY A 630 36.94 -10.56 -1.67
N ILE A 631 36.89 -9.56 -0.80
CA ILE A 631 35.93 -8.46 -0.90
C ILE A 631 36.66 -7.13 -1.09
N LYS A 632 36.25 -6.36 -2.09
CA LYS A 632 36.65 -4.96 -2.24
C LYS A 632 35.54 -4.04 -1.73
N LEU A 633 35.93 -3.10 -0.86
CA LEU A 633 35.07 -2.02 -0.38
C LEU A 633 35.62 -0.68 -0.84
N ASP A 634 34.81 0.16 -1.47
CA ASP A 634 35.13 1.55 -1.74
C ASP A 634 34.39 2.45 -0.75
N PHE A 635 35.06 3.51 -0.27
CA PHE A 635 34.53 4.46 0.71
C PHE A 635 34.31 5.86 0.10
N THR A 636 33.42 6.62 0.70
CA THR A 636 33.19 8.03 0.36
C THR A 636 34.34 8.94 0.79
N CYS A 637 35.24 8.48 1.67
CA CYS A 637 36.37 9.23 2.21
C CYS A 637 37.67 8.40 2.11
N GLU A 638 38.80 9.04 2.35
CA GLU A 638 40.06 8.36 2.59
C GLU A 638 40.04 7.68 3.95
N VAL A 639 40.54 6.43 4.04
CA VAL A 639 40.69 5.69 5.28
C VAL A 639 42.13 5.81 5.82
N ASP A 640 42.28 5.68 7.13
CA ASP A 640 43.60 5.53 7.75
C ASP A 640 44.25 4.22 7.29
N ALA A 641 45.42 4.32 6.68
CA ALA A 641 46.05 3.17 6.03
C ALA A 641 46.45 2.08 7.05
N MET A 642 46.87 2.43 8.28
CA MET A 642 47.24 1.45 9.30
C MET A 642 46.02 0.77 9.89
N ALA A 643 45.04 1.54 10.30
CA ALA A 643 43.80 0.97 10.88
C ALA A 643 43.03 0.11 9.88
N ALA A 644 42.98 0.52 8.61
CA ALA A 644 42.27 -0.25 7.57
C ALA A 644 43.03 -1.46 7.07
N ALA A 645 44.37 -1.49 7.19
CA ALA A 645 45.21 -2.65 6.84
C ALA A 645 45.25 -3.72 7.96
N ASP A 646 44.78 -3.41 9.15
CA ASP A 646 44.69 -4.40 10.23
C ASP A 646 43.50 -5.33 9.99
N ALA A 647 43.79 -6.61 9.70
CA ALA A 647 42.78 -7.64 9.46
C ALA A 647 41.86 -7.87 10.68
N GLY A 648 42.33 -7.59 11.89
CA GLY A 648 41.56 -7.71 13.13
C GLY A 648 40.41 -6.70 13.25
N ASN A 649 40.44 -5.61 12.48
CA ASN A 649 39.40 -4.60 12.46
C ASN A 649 38.19 -4.95 11.53
N TRP A 650 38.23 -6.15 10.93
CA TRP A 650 37.21 -6.66 10.03
C TRP A 650 36.67 -7.99 10.55
N ASN A 651 35.35 -8.06 10.78
CA ASN A 651 34.68 -9.29 11.20
C ASN A 651 33.61 -9.65 10.17
N ILE A 652 33.65 -10.89 9.68
CA ILE A 652 32.74 -11.35 8.63
C ILE A 652 32.10 -12.67 9.05
N GLU A 653 30.79 -12.73 8.93
CA GLU A 653 29.99 -13.93 9.13
C GLU A 653 29.08 -14.15 7.93
N VAL A 654 28.85 -15.42 7.56
CA VAL A 654 27.93 -15.80 6.47
C VAL A 654 26.96 -16.88 6.93
N TRP A 655 25.76 -16.88 6.37
CA TRP A 655 24.73 -17.91 6.61
C TRP A 655 23.72 -17.98 5.48
N ASN A 656 22.87 -18.99 5.49
CA ASN A 656 21.80 -19.21 4.54
C ASN A 656 20.43 -19.23 5.23
N TYR A 657 19.40 -19.25 4.40
CA TYR A 657 18.00 -19.41 4.76
C TYR A 657 17.36 -20.55 3.96
N ILE A 658 16.24 -21.07 4.44
CA ILE A 658 15.50 -22.15 3.78
C ILE A 658 14.27 -21.58 3.10
N TRP A 659 14.20 -21.70 1.77
CA TRP A 659 12.99 -21.41 1.03
C TRP A 659 12.01 -22.58 1.15
N SER A 660 10.88 -22.37 1.82
CA SER A 660 9.87 -23.38 2.08
C SER A 660 8.49 -22.73 2.30
N SER A 661 7.45 -23.56 2.37
CA SER A 661 6.09 -23.11 2.71
C SER A 661 5.93 -22.69 4.19
N ALA A 662 6.94 -22.86 5.03
CA ALA A 662 6.95 -22.38 6.39
C ALA A 662 7.02 -20.85 6.46
N TYR A 663 6.65 -20.27 7.59
CA TYR A 663 6.78 -18.84 7.86
C TYR A 663 8.19 -18.53 8.31
N GLY A 664 8.94 -17.78 7.49
CA GLY A 664 10.32 -17.43 7.77
C GLY A 664 11.28 -18.61 7.71
N SER A 665 12.50 -18.41 8.16
CA SER A 665 13.57 -19.41 8.22
C SER A 665 14.46 -19.18 9.43
N PRO A 666 15.02 -20.24 10.06
CA PRO A 666 16.17 -20.10 10.92
C PRO A 666 17.41 -19.69 10.11
N ASP A 667 18.42 -19.13 10.79
CA ASP A 667 19.73 -18.95 10.23
C ASP A 667 20.45 -20.31 10.20
N ILE A 668 20.93 -20.72 9.04
CA ILE A 668 21.63 -22.00 8.85
C ILE A 668 23.04 -21.79 8.33
N SER A 669 23.98 -22.64 8.75
CA SER A 669 25.33 -22.62 8.21
C SER A 669 25.33 -22.79 6.69
N THR A 670 26.23 -22.11 6.01
CA THR A 670 26.41 -22.25 4.55
C THR A 670 26.95 -23.65 4.17
N LEU A 671 27.45 -24.41 5.16
CA LEU A 671 27.96 -25.78 5.01
C LEU A 671 26.89 -26.84 5.32
N GLU A 672 25.71 -26.42 5.82
CA GLU A 672 24.61 -27.32 6.18
C GLU A 672 23.61 -27.42 5.02
N THR A 673 23.25 -28.64 4.63
CA THR A 673 22.40 -28.89 3.44
C THR A 673 21.01 -29.43 3.76
N THR A 674 20.71 -29.79 5.02
CA THR A 674 19.52 -30.58 5.37
C THR A 674 18.82 -30.11 6.65
N VAL A 675 18.31 -28.89 6.67
CA VAL A 675 17.40 -28.42 7.74
C VAL A 675 15.98 -28.35 7.17
N VAL A 676 15.04 -29.02 7.83
CA VAL A 676 13.63 -29.06 7.42
C VAL A 676 12.71 -28.61 8.56
N ALA A 677 11.58 -28.04 8.22
CA ALA A 677 10.52 -27.71 9.16
C ALA A 677 9.89 -29.01 9.69
N THR A 678 9.68 -29.12 11.00
CA THR A 678 9.30 -30.37 11.68
C THR A 678 8.00 -30.29 12.46
N GLU A 679 7.53 -29.09 12.86
CA GLU A 679 6.34 -28.93 13.66
C GLU A 679 5.08 -28.72 12.80
N PRO A 680 3.94 -29.37 13.08
CA PRO A 680 2.71 -29.12 12.37
C PRO A 680 2.16 -27.73 12.71
N GLY A 681 1.93 -26.90 11.69
CA GLY A 681 1.24 -25.62 11.81
C GLY A 681 -0.27 -25.78 11.86
N LYS A 682 -0.97 -24.74 12.28
CA LYS A 682 -2.45 -24.70 12.30
C LYS A 682 -3.09 -24.80 10.91
N ASP A 683 -2.34 -24.50 9.88
CA ASP A 683 -2.73 -24.56 8.47
C ASP A 683 -2.41 -25.91 7.80
N GLY A 684 -1.94 -26.91 8.60
CA GLY A 684 -1.55 -28.23 8.13
C GLY A 684 -0.18 -28.28 7.44
N LYS A 685 0.49 -27.14 7.25
CA LYS A 685 1.86 -27.07 6.69
C LYS A 685 2.90 -27.15 7.80
N LEU A 686 4.05 -27.75 7.51
CA LEU A 686 5.16 -27.83 8.49
C LEU A 686 5.76 -26.44 8.77
N GLN A 687 6.15 -26.22 10.01
CA GLN A 687 6.79 -24.99 10.52
C GLN A 687 8.12 -25.35 11.19
N PHE A 688 9.03 -24.39 11.28
CA PHE A 688 10.22 -24.51 12.10
C PHE A 688 9.86 -24.36 13.58
N SER A 689 10.48 -25.17 14.43
CA SER A 689 10.31 -25.09 15.88
C SER A 689 10.89 -23.77 16.43
N LYS A 690 10.46 -23.39 17.64
CA LYS A 690 11.03 -22.22 18.31
C LYS A 690 12.54 -22.38 18.55
N ALA A 691 13.00 -23.60 18.84
CA ALA A 691 14.42 -23.90 19.02
C ALA A 691 15.17 -23.63 17.71
N GLN A 692 14.74 -24.20 16.59
CA GLN A 692 15.33 -23.95 15.28
C GLN A 692 15.37 -22.44 14.94
N MET A 693 14.27 -21.70 15.16
CA MET A 693 14.16 -20.26 14.86
C MET A 693 15.03 -19.38 15.79
N SER A 694 15.50 -19.90 16.92
CA SER A 694 16.39 -19.17 17.85
C SER A 694 17.87 -19.51 17.67
N GLU A 695 18.20 -20.57 16.95
CA GLU A 695 19.58 -20.92 16.61
C GLU A 695 20.15 -19.90 15.61
N ARG A 696 21.39 -19.47 15.87
CA ARG A 696 22.17 -18.64 14.94
C ARG A 696 23.37 -19.43 14.49
N LYS A 697 23.26 -20.09 13.35
CA LYS A 697 24.33 -20.89 12.76
C LYS A 697 25.07 -20.06 11.72
N HIS A 698 25.83 -19.09 12.20
CA HIS A 698 26.68 -18.24 11.38
C HIS A 698 28.08 -18.81 11.26
N ASP A 699 28.61 -18.86 10.05
CA ASP A 699 29.98 -19.30 9.78
C ASP A 699 30.92 -18.08 9.78
N PRO A 700 31.86 -17.98 10.69
CA PRO A 700 32.86 -16.92 10.65
C PRO A 700 33.82 -17.14 9.47
N LEU A 701 34.22 -16.06 8.81
CA LEU A 701 35.22 -16.06 7.74
C LEU A 701 36.47 -15.31 8.22
N THR A 702 37.65 -15.90 8.00
CA THR A 702 38.91 -15.27 8.36
C THR A 702 39.37 -14.30 7.29
N VAL A 703 39.57 -13.03 7.67
CA VAL A 703 40.28 -12.06 6.84
C VAL A 703 41.79 -12.34 7.00
N LYS A 704 42.41 -12.85 5.94
CA LYS A 704 43.84 -13.19 5.94
C LYS A 704 44.73 -11.95 5.88
N SER A 705 44.31 -10.97 5.09
CA SER A 705 44.96 -9.68 4.94
C SER A 705 44.02 -8.60 4.48
N ALA A 706 44.32 -7.34 4.77
CA ALA A 706 43.62 -6.18 4.26
C ALA A 706 44.63 -5.26 3.55
N THR A 707 44.34 -4.89 2.33
CA THR A 707 45.17 -4.01 1.48
C THR A 707 44.45 -2.74 1.16
N VAL A 708 45.07 -1.62 1.50
CA VAL A 708 44.51 -0.27 1.22
C VAL A 708 45.07 0.20 -0.13
N SER A 709 44.19 0.77 -0.98
CA SER A 709 44.57 1.36 -2.26
C SER A 709 45.48 2.58 -2.11
N ALA A 710 46.22 2.95 -3.17
CA ALA A 710 47.10 4.10 -3.16
C ALA A 710 46.40 5.43 -2.85
N ASP A 711 45.15 5.60 -3.31
CA ASP A 711 44.30 6.75 -3.02
C ASP A 711 43.59 6.67 -1.65
N ARG A 712 43.82 5.60 -0.91
CA ARG A 712 43.22 5.33 0.39
C ARG A 712 41.69 5.33 0.44
N ARG A 713 41.03 5.14 -0.72
CA ARG A 713 39.56 5.12 -0.80
C ARG A 713 38.98 3.73 -0.96
N SER A 714 39.82 2.72 -1.15
CA SER A 714 39.40 1.33 -1.26
C SER A 714 40.18 0.44 -0.31
N VAL A 715 39.55 -0.60 0.20
CA VAL A 715 40.17 -1.68 0.98
C VAL A 715 39.80 -3.01 0.32
N PHE A 716 40.83 -3.82 0.04
CA PHE A 716 40.64 -5.19 -0.40
C PHE A 716 40.94 -6.15 0.75
N LEU A 717 39.95 -6.98 1.11
CA LEU A 717 40.02 -8.00 2.15
C LEU A 717 40.26 -9.36 1.48
N GLU A 718 41.43 -9.96 1.68
CA GLU A 718 41.73 -11.33 1.23
C GLU A 718 41.03 -12.33 2.15
N ILE A 719 40.11 -13.13 1.59
CA ILE A 719 39.27 -14.07 2.33
C ILE A 719 39.30 -15.41 1.59
N PRO A 720 40.19 -16.34 1.95
CA PRO A 720 40.36 -17.60 1.22
C PRO A 720 39.11 -18.48 1.17
N ASP A 721 38.28 -18.45 2.23
CA ASP A 721 37.06 -19.26 2.37
C ASP A 721 35.81 -18.54 1.97
N LEU A 722 35.91 -17.40 1.25
CA LEU A 722 34.75 -16.67 0.74
C LEU A 722 33.95 -17.55 -0.22
N ARG A 723 32.65 -17.61 -0.02
CA ARG A 723 31.73 -18.47 -0.77
C ARG A 723 30.37 -17.83 -0.96
N PRO A 724 29.57 -18.30 -1.91
CA PRO A 724 28.17 -17.88 -2.03
C PRO A 724 27.41 -18.09 -0.72
N ALA A 725 26.64 -17.08 -0.33
CA ALA A 725 25.81 -17.10 0.87
C ALA A 725 24.60 -16.17 0.69
N MET A 726 23.45 -16.60 1.17
CA MET A 726 22.24 -15.76 1.12
C MET A 726 22.43 -14.52 1.97
N GLN A 727 23.17 -14.62 3.06
CA GLN A 727 23.43 -13.51 3.94
C GLN A 727 24.92 -13.46 4.32
N MET A 728 25.49 -12.27 4.24
CA MET A 728 26.79 -11.92 4.80
C MET A 728 26.64 -10.66 5.64
N GLN A 729 27.24 -10.68 6.83
CA GLN A 729 27.45 -9.51 7.66
C GLN A 729 28.94 -9.20 7.72
N LEU A 730 29.34 -8.01 7.26
CA LEU A 730 30.70 -7.50 7.38
C LEU A 730 30.67 -6.32 8.34
N LYS A 731 31.27 -6.47 9.52
CA LYS A 731 31.49 -5.40 10.49
C LYS A 731 32.91 -4.85 10.37
N TYR A 732 33.06 -3.56 10.57
CA TYR A 732 34.35 -2.88 10.53
C TYR A 732 34.47 -1.86 11.64
N GLU A 733 35.70 -1.77 12.20
CA GLU A 733 36.12 -0.77 13.19
C GLU A 733 37.45 -0.16 12.76
N ILE A 734 37.41 0.84 11.89
CA ILE A 734 38.56 1.50 11.27
C ILE A 734 38.53 3.01 11.55
N LYS A 735 39.44 3.76 10.95
CA LYS A 735 39.43 5.23 11.02
C LYS A 735 39.47 5.84 9.62
N ALA A 736 38.88 7.00 9.46
CA ALA A 736 39.13 7.86 8.32
C ALA A 736 40.51 8.51 8.45
N ALA A 737 41.06 9.01 7.33
CA ALA A 737 42.37 9.68 7.31
C ALA A 737 42.46 10.92 8.19
N ASP A 738 41.33 11.56 8.51
CA ASP A 738 41.19 12.70 9.41
C ASP A 738 41.08 12.28 10.90
N GLY A 739 41.22 10.98 11.20
CA GLY A 739 41.24 10.43 12.55
C GLY A 739 39.84 10.09 13.12
N VAL A 740 38.77 10.37 12.38
CA VAL A 740 37.40 10.02 12.82
C VAL A 740 37.17 8.52 12.80
N GLU A 741 36.66 7.97 13.89
CA GLU A 741 36.34 6.53 13.99
C GLU A 741 35.19 6.17 13.03
N LEU A 742 35.36 5.09 12.28
CA LEU A 742 34.39 4.50 11.37
C LEU A 742 34.01 3.11 11.92
N ARG A 743 32.87 3.04 12.58
CA ARG A 743 32.28 1.78 13.04
C ARG A 743 30.97 1.56 12.29
N GLY A 744 30.83 0.39 11.69
CA GLY A 744 29.64 0.08 10.94
C GLY A 744 29.56 -1.35 10.47
N GLN A 745 28.55 -1.61 9.69
CA GLN A 745 28.36 -2.90 9.04
C GLN A 745 27.83 -2.74 7.62
N VAL A 746 28.18 -3.67 6.77
CA VAL A 746 27.54 -3.93 5.49
C VAL A 746 26.82 -5.28 5.58
N ILE A 747 25.55 -5.28 5.22
CA ILE A 747 24.75 -6.50 5.02
C ILE A 747 24.74 -6.80 3.54
N ASN A 748 25.07 -8.00 3.14
CA ASN A 748 25.25 -8.34 1.72
C ASN A 748 24.74 -9.74 1.41
N THR A 749 24.46 -9.99 0.14
CA THR A 749 24.12 -11.30 -0.44
C THR A 749 25.12 -11.62 -1.54
N ILE A 750 25.60 -12.86 -1.59
CA ILE A 750 26.55 -13.35 -2.58
C ILE A 750 25.93 -14.54 -3.30
N HIS A 751 25.50 -14.37 -4.54
CA HIS A 751 25.02 -15.48 -5.39
C HIS A 751 26.15 -16.16 -6.14
N ALA A 752 27.14 -15.36 -6.58
CA ALA A 752 28.36 -15.81 -7.23
C ALA A 752 29.53 -14.88 -6.92
N LEU A 753 30.74 -15.41 -7.00
CA LEU A 753 31.97 -14.65 -6.87
C LEU A 753 32.42 -14.17 -8.28
N ALA A 754 32.69 -12.87 -8.41
CA ALA A 754 33.30 -12.34 -9.62
C ALA A 754 34.78 -12.83 -9.76
N GLU A 755 35.37 -12.72 -10.96
CA GLU A 755 36.75 -13.11 -11.21
C GLU A 755 37.76 -12.27 -10.39
#